data_92cc87462917132a49b9c3d4af0ed1f7
#
_entry.id   92cc87462917132a49b9c3d4af0ed1f7
#
_cell.length_a   1.000
_cell.length_b   1.000
_cell.length_c   1.000
_cell.angle_alpha   90.00
_cell.angle_beta   90.00
_cell.angle_gamma   90.00
#
_symmetry.space_group_name_H-M   'P 1'
#
loop_
_entity.id
_entity.type
_entity.pdbx_description
1 polymer ?
#
loop_
_entity_poly.entity_id
_entity_poly.type
_entity_poly.pdbx_seq_one_letter_code
_entity_poly.pdbx_strand_id
1 'polypeptide(L)'
;MDIRQSFLDFFQSHGHTLVPSAPLVPLDDDGTLMFVNAGMVPFKAIFTGDAPIPNPPRNTSSQTCLRAGGKHNDLDNVGYTARHHTLFEMLGNFSFGDYFKEEVMTYAWEFITSEKYLNLPVDKLWVTVHEDDDEAYELWQKHIAKDRIVKFDDKENFWAMGETGACGPCSEIFYDQGEEHFSGPEDYMGGEGDRFLEIWNLVFMQYERDAEGNLNPLPKPSIDTGMGLERVVAIKEGVLNNYHSTLFMPFIDKLGELVGTKYDYNAANSASYRVIADHLRSTSFLLAQGVNFDKEGRGYVLRRIMRRAIRHGYLLGLRKPFMHTMVDTLIETMGEQYTYLGERAESIKASMKLEEERFFETIEAGIKLFNEELARMHYNKDRETSTSKRPYGFHAQNMFKMLEEKLEYEPKWLSSETFNGEVAFKLYDTYGFPLDLTQDMLREKNIALDSKAFDEAMAKQKAQSKAAHKGTGEAVATGDFKSLKEEHGLNTFVGYEHRKVRTKVLALLDDNFEEVSSSDGTGWVMLEKTPFYAESGGQVGDRGTLEMGSDVLEILDTQKFLDMNLSKFEGYLSVGDEVVAKVDANKSEIEKHHSATHLLHAALFEILGDHVAQAGSLNDDKRLRFDFSHPKAMTAEEIEKVEAWVNAKISEAQPAGVKELSIEEARKLGAKAQFGEKYGDKVRVVNIGESSIELCGGNHVDNTAQIGLFMITKESGVSAGVRRIEAVCGNAAIVAVKGLRAELSEIKKELKNTNPLAGIAKLKEQVKSLKADVQAAQTATKTELKATELKGATVIVDEIEVGDIKELIDEAKNKYPNIAIMLFQKKGDKVMIACGSKETNIKAGDWIKEIAPILGGGGGGRPDFAQAGGKDASKIAEATEKALAYLNENLEENK
;
A
#
# COMPACT_ATOMS: atom_id res chain seq x y z
N MET A 1 26.58 -31.00 -0.66
CA MET A 1 26.21 -31.15 0.76
C MET A 1 25.13 -30.13 1.02
N ASP A 2 24.00 -30.53 1.55
CA ASP A 2 22.99 -29.57 2.03
C ASP A 2 23.47 -29.04 3.40
N ILE A 3 23.90 -27.79 3.41
CA ILE A 3 24.46 -27.14 4.61
C ILE A 3 23.40 -26.94 5.67
N ARG A 4 22.17 -26.55 5.27
CA ARG A 4 21.06 -26.39 6.20
C ARG A 4 20.77 -27.69 6.95
N GLN A 5 20.53 -28.76 6.21
CA GLN A 5 20.26 -30.06 6.81
C GLN A 5 21.44 -30.57 7.64
N SER A 6 22.68 -30.40 7.18
CA SER A 6 23.88 -30.75 7.94
C SER A 6 23.99 -30.03 9.28
N PHE A 7 23.62 -28.76 9.32
CA PHE A 7 23.61 -27.98 10.56
C PHE A 7 22.55 -28.50 11.54
N LEU A 8 21.34 -28.68 11.03
CA LEU A 8 20.23 -29.17 11.85
C LEU A 8 20.51 -30.55 12.40
N ASP A 9 21.02 -31.48 11.59
CA ASP A 9 21.39 -32.85 12.00
C ASP A 9 22.54 -32.85 13.03
N PHE A 10 23.52 -31.97 12.85
CA PHE A 10 24.61 -31.79 13.82
C PHE A 10 24.08 -31.44 15.20
N PHE A 11 23.26 -30.42 15.31
CA PHE A 11 22.72 -29.97 16.61
C PHE A 11 21.68 -30.93 17.18
N GLN A 12 20.88 -31.60 16.35
CA GLN A 12 20.00 -32.68 16.83
C GLN A 12 20.82 -33.82 17.42
N SER A 13 21.96 -34.15 16.81
CA SER A 13 22.86 -35.23 17.38
C SER A 13 23.48 -34.82 18.72
N HIS A 14 23.51 -33.51 19.03
CA HIS A 14 23.93 -32.93 20.30
C HIS A 14 22.75 -32.62 21.23
N GLY A 15 21.59 -33.20 20.99
CA GLY A 15 20.42 -33.18 21.87
C GLY A 15 19.54 -31.90 21.74
N HIS A 16 19.69 -31.13 20.68
CA HIS A 16 18.81 -30.01 20.40
C HIS A 16 17.50 -30.48 19.75
N THR A 17 16.40 -29.79 20.11
CA THR A 17 15.10 -29.97 19.46
C THR A 17 15.04 -29.11 18.21
N LEU A 18 14.72 -29.75 17.05
CA LEU A 18 14.47 -29.04 15.82
C LEU A 18 13.16 -28.24 15.92
N VAL A 19 13.24 -26.94 15.71
CA VAL A 19 12.08 -26.03 15.66
C VAL A 19 11.91 -25.51 14.26
N PRO A 20 10.73 -25.61 13.63
CA PRO A 20 10.48 -25.03 12.32
C PRO A 20 10.69 -23.51 12.31
N SER A 21 11.00 -22.96 11.13
CA SER A 21 11.03 -21.51 10.93
C SER A 21 9.70 -20.87 11.32
N ALA A 22 9.75 -19.89 12.22
CA ALA A 22 8.57 -19.08 12.52
C ALA A 22 8.23 -18.16 11.33
N PRO A 23 6.98 -17.66 11.24
CA PRO A 23 6.61 -16.65 10.26
C PRO A 23 7.48 -15.39 10.38
N LEU A 24 7.68 -14.70 9.24
CA LEU A 24 8.39 -13.40 9.20
C LEU A 24 7.68 -12.30 10.01
N VAL A 25 6.37 -12.39 10.14
CA VAL A 25 5.59 -11.55 11.05
C VAL A 25 5.65 -12.17 12.43
N PRO A 26 6.20 -11.49 13.45
CA PRO A 26 6.28 -12.02 14.80
C PRO A 26 4.92 -12.45 15.33
N LEU A 27 4.86 -13.61 15.98
CA LEU A 27 3.62 -14.14 16.57
C LEU A 27 3.19 -13.34 17.81
N ASP A 28 4.19 -12.89 18.59
CA ASP A 28 4.01 -12.01 19.75
C ASP A 28 4.25 -10.57 19.29
N ASP A 29 3.27 -10.02 18.57
CA ASP A 29 3.39 -8.68 17.99
C ASP A 29 3.22 -7.61 19.10
N ASP A 30 4.29 -7.36 19.84
CA ASP A 30 4.36 -6.31 20.85
C ASP A 30 4.60 -4.92 20.22
N GLY A 31 4.64 -4.83 18.89
CA GLY A 31 4.90 -3.61 18.13
C GLY A 31 6.38 -3.18 18.12
N THR A 32 7.30 -3.91 18.75
CA THR A 32 8.73 -3.58 18.78
C THR A 32 9.45 -3.93 17.49
N LEU A 33 9.01 -4.99 16.78
CA LEU A 33 9.60 -5.47 15.55
C LEU A 33 8.56 -5.58 14.44
N MET A 34 8.88 -5.03 13.27
CA MET A 34 8.04 -5.22 12.08
C MET A 34 8.11 -6.65 11.56
N PHE A 35 9.31 -7.24 11.55
CA PHE A 35 9.58 -8.59 11.04
C PHE A 35 10.59 -9.29 11.92
N VAL A 36 10.59 -10.62 11.86
CA VAL A 36 11.63 -11.45 12.45
C VAL A 36 12.96 -11.15 11.73
N ASN A 37 13.90 -10.55 12.42
CA ASN A 37 15.18 -10.09 11.90
C ASN A 37 16.39 -10.88 12.41
N ALA A 38 16.16 -11.83 13.33
CA ALA A 38 17.19 -12.71 13.89
C ALA A 38 16.57 -14.05 14.32
N GLY A 39 17.40 -15.10 14.39
CA GLY A 39 16.99 -16.46 14.73
C GLY A 39 16.39 -16.63 16.13
N MET A 40 16.78 -15.77 17.07
CA MET A 40 16.31 -15.81 18.45
C MET A 40 14.91 -15.20 18.67
N VAL A 41 14.43 -14.36 17.76
CA VAL A 41 13.16 -13.62 17.96
C VAL A 41 11.98 -14.54 18.35
N PRO A 42 11.79 -15.74 17.74
CA PRO A 42 10.75 -16.68 18.16
C PRO A 42 10.88 -17.20 19.59
N PHE A 43 12.06 -17.05 20.21
CA PHE A 43 12.38 -17.54 21.54
C PHE A 43 12.53 -16.44 22.59
N LYS A 44 12.18 -15.20 22.21
CA LYS A 44 12.31 -14.02 23.08
C LYS A 44 11.73 -14.24 24.46
N ALA A 45 10.50 -14.68 24.54
CA ALA A 45 9.78 -14.91 25.80
C ALA A 45 10.44 -16.01 26.69
N ILE A 46 11.18 -16.97 26.09
CA ILE A 46 11.91 -17.99 26.83
C ILE A 46 13.18 -17.37 27.46
N PHE A 47 13.89 -16.53 26.72
CA PHE A 47 15.09 -15.85 27.22
C PHE A 47 14.78 -14.86 28.36
N THR A 48 13.66 -14.13 28.28
CA THR A 48 13.21 -13.19 29.33
C THR A 48 12.52 -13.88 30.49
N GLY A 49 12.16 -15.17 30.35
CA GLY A 49 11.48 -15.93 31.40
C GLY A 49 9.96 -15.80 31.39
N ASP A 50 9.39 -15.12 30.39
CA ASP A 50 7.95 -14.95 30.20
C ASP A 50 7.29 -16.25 29.66
N ALA A 51 8.08 -17.17 29.10
CA ALA A 51 7.64 -18.47 28.64
C ALA A 51 8.44 -19.61 29.30
N PRO A 52 7.85 -20.81 29.48
CA PRO A 52 8.54 -21.95 30.08
C PRO A 52 9.71 -22.43 29.22
N ILE A 53 10.81 -22.79 29.86
CA ILE A 53 11.97 -23.41 29.20
C ILE A 53 11.56 -24.77 28.64
N PRO A 54 11.87 -25.07 27.36
CA PRO A 54 11.58 -26.37 26.76
C PRO A 54 12.38 -27.53 27.41
N ASN A 55 11.99 -28.73 27.16
CA ASN A 55 12.73 -29.94 27.61
C ASN A 55 12.98 -30.86 26.40
N PRO A 56 14.22 -31.03 25.94
CA PRO A 56 15.48 -30.49 26.47
C PRO A 56 15.57 -28.96 26.33
N PRO A 57 16.36 -28.28 27.20
CA PRO A 57 16.44 -26.81 27.22
C PRO A 57 17.41 -26.27 26.13
N ARG A 58 17.32 -26.81 24.94
CA ARG A 58 18.11 -26.49 23.75
C ARG A 58 17.34 -26.70 22.45
N ASN A 59 17.38 -25.72 21.58
CA ASN A 59 16.72 -25.77 20.27
C ASN A 59 17.72 -25.53 19.12
N THR A 60 17.34 -25.97 17.91
CA THR A 60 18.01 -25.59 16.67
C THR A 60 16.98 -25.28 15.59
N SER A 61 17.27 -24.30 14.75
CA SER A 61 16.37 -23.91 13.65
C SER A 61 17.13 -23.33 12.46
N SER A 62 16.51 -23.37 11.29
CA SER A 62 16.83 -22.49 10.15
C SER A 62 15.72 -21.46 10.05
N GLN A 63 15.96 -20.26 10.55
CA GLN A 63 14.96 -19.19 10.62
C GLN A 63 15.08 -18.25 9.43
N THR A 64 13.98 -18.06 8.70
CA THR A 64 13.89 -16.97 7.70
C THR A 64 13.85 -15.63 8.42
N CYS A 65 14.73 -14.73 8.03
CA CYS A 65 14.87 -13.40 8.61
C CYS A 65 14.67 -12.33 7.53
N LEU A 66 14.02 -11.21 7.89
CA LEU A 66 13.83 -10.07 6.99
C LEU A 66 14.40 -8.80 7.61
N ARG A 67 15.37 -8.18 6.90
CA ARG A 67 16.01 -6.90 7.27
C ARG A 67 15.77 -5.84 6.19
N ALA A 68 14.56 -5.26 6.21
CA ALA A 68 14.13 -4.27 5.23
C ALA A 68 13.43 -3.06 5.87
N GLY A 69 13.71 -2.79 7.15
CA GLY A 69 13.16 -1.65 7.90
C GLY A 69 13.44 -1.76 9.40
N GLY A 70 13.30 -0.67 10.14
CA GLY A 70 13.62 -0.60 11.57
C GLY A 70 15.11 -0.43 11.83
N LYS A 71 15.58 -0.90 13.01
CA LYS A 71 16.98 -0.75 13.48
C LYS A 71 17.97 -1.50 12.57
N HIS A 72 17.57 -2.66 12.04
CA HIS A 72 18.38 -3.46 11.10
C HIS A 72 17.76 -3.34 9.71
N ASN A 73 18.42 -2.60 8.83
CA ASN A 73 17.94 -2.34 7.47
C ASN A 73 19.07 -2.53 6.46
N ASP A 74 19.06 -3.65 5.75
CA ASP A 74 20.06 -3.98 4.74
C ASP A 74 19.65 -3.57 3.31
N LEU A 75 18.43 -3.04 3.14
CA LEU A 75 17.83 -2.77 1.83
C LEU A 75 18.73 -1.96 0.91
N ASP A 76 19.40 -0.94 1.46
CA ASP A 76 20.25 -0.03 0.70
C ASP A 76 21.51 -0.72 0.16
N ASN A 77 22.02 -1.72 0.87
CA ASN A 77 23.22 -2.47 0.52
C ASN A 77 22.95 -3.63 -0.45
N VAL A 78 21.68 -4.07 -0.52
CA VAL A 78 21.26 -5.20 -1.37
C VAL A 78 21.54 -4.92 -2.84
N GLY A 79 22.28 -5.85 -3.46
CA GLY A 79 22.69 -5.79 -4.85
C GLY A 79 24.01 -5.04 -5.10
N TYR A 80 24.48 -4.20 -4.16
CA TYR A 80 25.71 -3.44 -4.27
C TYR A 80 26.87 -4.04 -3.49
N THR A 81 26.59 -4.77 -2.41
CA THR A 81 27.57 -5.57 -1.66
C THR A 81 27.47 -7.05 -2.01
N ALA A 82 28.47 -7.83 -1.65
CA ALA A 82 28.53 -9.26 -1.92
C ALA A 82 27.67 -10.10 -0.94
N ARG A 83 27.31 -9.55 0.23
CA ARG A 83 26.88 -10.32 1.41
C ARG A 83 25.51 -9.91 2.02
N HIS A 84 24.92 -8.78 1.61
CA HIS A 84 23.65 -8.28 2.19
C HIS A 84 22.43 -8.72 1.41
N HIS A 85 21.41 -9.12 2.14
CA HIS A 85 20.13 -9.59 1.63
C HIS A 85 18.97 -9.00 2.45
N THR A 86 17.82 -8.76 1.81
CA THR A 86 16.61 -8.40 2.56
C THR A 86 16.02 -9.63 3.24
N LEU A 87 15.96 -10.77 2.55
CA LEU A 87 15.57 -12.06 3.11
C LEU A 87 16.77 -13.00 3.12
N PHE A 88 17.04 -13.62 4.25
CA PHE A 88 18.09 -14.63 4.40
C PHE A 88 17.71 -15.68 5.42
N GLU A 89 18.41 -16.82 5.41
CA GLU A 89 18.24 -17.89 6.39
C GLU A 89 19.34 -17.82 7.45
N MET A 90 18.92 -17.70 8.70
CA MET A 90 19.80 -17.75 9.86
C MET A 90 19.71 -19.12 10.52
N LEU A 91 20.81 -19.87 10.47
CA LEU A 91 20.96 -21.14 11.16
C LEU A 91 21.34 -20.87 12.60
N GLY A 92 20.52 -21.32 13.55
CA GLY A 92 20.68 -21.02 14.96
C GLY A 92 20.66 -22.26 15.83
N ASN A 93 21.49 -22.24 16.87
CA ASN A 93 21.38 -23.12 18.01
C ASN A 93 21.28 -22.32 19.29
N PHE A 94 20.40 -22.74 20.17
CA PHE A 94 19.95 -22.02 21.35
C PHE A 94 20.10 -22.89 22.58
N SER A 95 20.60 -22.30 23.68
CA SER A 95 20.64 -22.92 25.00
C SER A 95 19.92 -22.02 26.01
N PHE A 96 18.94 -22.57 26.70
CA PHE A 96 18.15 -21.85 27.70
C PHE A 96 18.62 -22.21 29.12
N GLY A 97 19.87 -21.76 29.43
CA GLY A 97 20.49 -22.05 30.72
C GLY A 97 20.94 -23.48 30.91
N ASP A 98 21.33 -24.18 29.83
CA ASP A 98 21.86 -25.56 29.83
C ASP A 98 23.38 -25.59 29.63
N TYR A 99 23.85 -25.17 28.47
CA TYR A 99 25.28 -25.01 28.19
C TYR A 99 25.61 -23.51 27.90
N PHE A 100 26.91 -23.18 27.98
CA PHE A 100 27.33 -21.79 27.78
C PHE A 100 28.57 -21.70 26.85
N LYS A 101 29.48 -20.74 27.09
CA LYS A 101 30.58 -20.36 26.17
C LYS A 101 31.45 -21.53 25.71
N GLU A 102 31.94 -22.38 26.59
CA GLU A 102 32.90 -23.44 26.25
C GLU A 102 32.30 -24.46 25.28
N GLU A 103 31.07 -24.89 25.56
CA GLU A 103 30.39 -25.86 24.72
C GLU A 103 30.00 -25.28 23.36
N VAL A 104 29.42 -24.07 23.32
CA VAL A 104 29.01 -23.49 22.03
C VAL A 104 30.20 -23.21 21.12
N MET A 105 31.33 -22.75 21.69
CA MET A 105 32.54 -22.54 20.90
C MET A 105 33.09 -23.86 20.37
N THR A 106 33.04 -24.93 21.18
CA THR A 106 33.46 -26.25 20.77
C THR A 106 32.57 -26.78 19.64
N TYR A 107 31.23 -26.70 19.78
CA TYR A 107 30.29 -27.09 18.72
C TYR A 107 30.52 -26.27 17.42
N ALA A 108 30.65 -24.96 17.53
CA ALA A 108 30.89 -24.12 16.38
C ALA A 108 32.18 -24.50 15.67
N TRP A 109 33.28 -24.67 16.42
CA TRP A 109 34.57 -25.06 15.85
C TRP A 109 34.54 -26.42 15.19
N GLU A 110 33.90 -27.44 15.84
CA GLU A 110 33.75 -28.78 15.25
C GLU A 110 32.97 -28.69 13.95
N PHE A 111 31.83 -27.97 13.93
CA PHE A 111 30.99 -27.90 12.74
C PHE A 111 31.71 -27.25 11.55
N ILE A 112 32.47 -26.17 11.78
CA ILE A 112 33.13 -25.44 10.68
C ILE A 112 34.41 -26.10 10.19
N THR A 113 35.15 -26.83 11.05
CA THR A 113 36.49 -27.37 10.69
C THR A 113 36.51 -28.84 10.38
N SER A 114 35.53 -29.64 10.90
CA SER A 114 35.50 -31.07 10.68
C SER A 114 35.26 -31.43 9.21
N GLU A 115 36.00 -32.45 8.73
CA GLU A 115 35.84 -33.01 7.37
C GLU A 115 34.43 -33.56 7.13
N LYS A 116 33.73 -33.97 8.19
CA LYS A 116 32.37 -34.48 8.11
C LYS A 116 31.34 -33.38 7.79
N TYR A 117 31.63 -32.13 8.14
CA TYR A 117 30.72 -31.02 8.03
C TYR A 117 31.28 -29.94 7.05
N LEU A 118 31.56 -28.74 7.51
CA LEU A 118 31.95 -27.67 6.59
C LEU A 118 33.37 -27.81 6.08
N ASN A 119 34.29 -28.41 6.83
CA ASN A 119 35.70 -28.59 6.46
C ASN A 119 36.32 -27.30 5.90
N LEU A 120 36.19 -26.19 6.64
CA LEU A 120 36.84 -24.94 6.26
C LEU A 120 38.30 -24.94 6.69
N PRO A 121 39.23 -24.41 5.87
CA PRO A 121 40.62 -24.34 6.21
C PRO A 121 40.86 -23.39 7.39
N VAL A 122 41.46 -23.94 8.46
CA VAL A 122 41.73 -23.22 9.73
C VAL A 122 42.56 -21.98 9.55
N ASP A 123 43.44 -21.97 8.60
CA ASP A 123 44.32 -20.83 8.27
C ASP A 123 43.61 -19.66 7.62
N LYS A 124 42.32 -19.84 7.24
CA LYS A 124 41.46 -18.77 6.76
C LYS A 124 40.46 -18.29 7.80
N LEU A 125 40.41 -18.90 8.98
CA LEU A 125 39.49 -18.54 10.04
C LEU A 125 40.04 -17.51 10.98
N TRP A 126 39.22 -16.57 11.40
CA TRP A 126 39.46 -15.58 12.43
C TRP A 126 38.29 -15.54 13.39
N VAL A 127 38.52 -15.14 14.63
CA VAL A 127 37.46 -14.96 15.63
C VAL A 127 37.58 -13.60 16.30
N THR A 128 36.42 -13.04 16.68
CA THR A 128 36.39 -11.82 17.48
C THR A 128 35.80 -12.09 18.85
N VAL A 129 36.13 -11.30 19.84
CA VAL A 129 35.54 -11.35 21.17
C VAL A 129 35.39 -9.93 21.69
N HIS A 130 34.46 -9.73 22.62
CA HIS A 130 34.31 -8.45 23.31
C HIS A 130 35.57 -8.13 24.12
N GLU A 131 35.98 -6.87 24.13
CA GLU A 131 37.24 -6.45 24.76
C GLU A 131 37.34 -6.81 26.25
N ASP A 132 36.22 -6.83 26.96
CA ASP A 132 36.10 -7.19 28.37
C ASP A 132 35.80 -8.69 28.62
N ASP A 133 35.66 -9.50 27.57
CA ASP A 133 35.35 -10.95 27.70
C ASP A 133 36.66 -11.78 27.63
N ASP A 134 37.45 -11.70 28.71
CA ASP A 134 38.69 -12.49 28.82
C ASP A 134 38.42 -14.01 28.84
N GLU A 135 37.28 -14.45 29.39
CA GLU A 135 36.91 -15.85 29.38
C GLU A 135 36.73 -16.39 27.96
N ALA A 136 35.98 -15.69 27.09
CA ALA A 136 35.85 -16.07 25.70
C ALA A 136 37.16 -16.06 24.96
N TYR A 137 38.04 -15.07 25.25
CA TYR A 137 39.37 -14.99 24.67
C TYR A 137 40.25 -16.18 25.05
N GLU A 138 40.24 -16.64 26.32
CA GLU A 138 41.00 -17.80 26.78
C GLU A 138 40.42 -19.11 26.21
N LEU A 139 39.08 -19.25 26.10
CA LEU A 139 38.42 -20.40 25.52
C LEU A 139 38.81 -20.58 24.05
N TRP A 140 38.81 -19.52 23.26
CA TRP A 140 39.18 -19.58 21.85
C TRP A 140 40.62 -20.02 21.61
N GLN A 141 41.57 -19.74 22.53
CA GLN A 141 42.96 -20.18 22.41
C GLN A 141 43.10 -21.72 22.44
N LYS A 142 42.05 -22.47 22.85
CA LYS A 142 42.01 -23.94 22.76
C LYS A 142 41.79 -24.42 21.30
N HIS A 143 41.28 -23.57 20.45
CA HIS A 143 40.82 -23.90 19.10
C HIS A 143 41.63 -23.22 18.00
N ILE A 144 41.97 -21.96 18.17
CA ILE A 144 42.65 -21.14 17.15
C ILE A 144 43.89 -20.41 17.72
N ALA A 145 44.79 -20.07 16.84
CA ALA A 145 46.04 -19.37 17.21
C ALA A 145 45.73 -17.95 17.72
N LYS A 146 46.49 -17.53 18.75
CA LYS A 146 46.25 -16.27 19.47
C LYS A 146 46.23 -15.02 18.58
N ASP A 147 47.02 -14.99 17.54
CA ASP A 147 47.15 -13.90 16.55
C ASP A 147 45.95 -13.80 15.60
N ARG A 148 45.00 -14.75 15.68
CA ARG A 148 43.75 -14.76 14.92
C ARG A 148 42.52 -14.51 15.80
N ILE A 149 42.75 -14.08 17.05
CA ILE A 149 41.71 -13.67 17.98
C ILE A 149 41.77 -12.17 18.16
N VAL A 150 40.75 -11.42 17.74
CA VAL A 150 40.70 -9.96 17.79
C VAL A 150 39.67 -9.51 18.81
N LYS A 151 40.02 -8.46 19.57
CA LYS A 151 39.11 -7.85 20.55
C LYS A 151 38.48 -6.59 19.98
N PHE A 152 37.18 -6.47 20.09
CA PHE A 152 36.39 -5.29 19.71
C PHE A 152 35.48 -4.80 20.85
N ASP A 153 35.02 -3.58 20.73
CA ASP A 153 34.14 -2.90 21.68
C ASP A 153 32.66 -3.29 21.53
N ASP A 154 31.81 -2.60 22.30
CA ASP A 154 30.35 -2.78 22.28
C ASP A 154 29.73 -2.62 20.89
N LYS A 155 30.35 -1.86 20.03
CA LYS A 155 29.80 -1.62 18.68
C LYS A 155 29.79 -2.89 17.83
N GLU A 156 30.86 -3.68 17.91
CA GLU A 156 31.04 -4.87 17.08
C GLU A 156 30.74 -6.18 17.82
N ASN A 157 31.13 -6.30 19.11
CA ASN A 157 30.99 -7.55 19.86
C ASN A 157 30.06 -7.49 21.07
N PHE A 158 29.01 -6.63 21.03
CA PHE A 158 27.91 -6.66 21.99
C PHE A 158 26.58 -6.66 21.25
N TRP A 159 25.83 -7.75 21.38
CA TRP A 159 24.54 -7.91 20.70
C TRP A 159 23.38 -7.55 21.62
N ALA A 160 22.39 -6.84 21.07
CA ALA A 160 21.15 -6.53 21.76
C ALA A 160 19.97 -6.65 20.81
N MET A 161 18.89 -7.29 21.28
CA MET A 161 17.67 -7.51 20.50
C MET A 161 17.01 -6.20 20.06
N GLY A 162 17.00 -5.21 20.93
CA GLY A 162 16.42 -3.88 20.72
C GLY A 162 16.96 -2.86 21.69
N GLU A 163 16.20 -1.81 21.96
CA GLU A 163 16.53 -0.84 23.01
C GLU A 163 16.37 -1.46 24.40
N THR A 164 15.46 -2.44 24.53
CA THR A 164 15.19 -3.23 25.73
C THR A 164 15.24 -4.72 25.41
N GLY A 165 15.40 -5.57 26.44
CA GLY A 165 15.35 -7.03 26.36
C GLY A 165 16.71 -7.71 26.46
N ALA A 166 16.75 -9.01 26.17
CA ALA A 166 17.94 -9.84 26.33
C ALA A 166 19.12 -9.35 25.48
N CYS A 167 20.31 -9.32 26.07
CA CYS A 167 21.54 -8.86 25.43
C CYS A 167 22.79 -9.45 26.10
N GLY A 168 23.95 -9.32 25.45
CA GLY A 168 25.22 -9.75 26.00
C GLY A 168 26.37 -9.61 25.02
N PRO A 169 27.60 -9.82 25.49
CA PRO A 169 28.78 -9.86 24.61
C PRO A 169 28.64 -11.01 23.63
N CYS A 170 29.27 -10.87 22.47
CA CYS A 170 29.26 -11.92 21.46
C CYS A 170 30.66 -12.20 20.93
N SER A 171 30.79 -13.31 20.24
CA SER A 171 31.99 -13.73 19.55
C SER A 171 31.62 -14.12 18.13
N GLU A 172 32.30 -13.55 17.16
CA GLU A 172 32.01 -13.80 15.76
C GLU A 172 33.12 -14.59 15.10
N ILE A 173 32.75 -15.46 14.18
CA ILE A 173 33.67 -16.24 13.37
C ILE A 173 33.66 -15.67 11.96
N PHE A 174 34.86 -15.31 11.47
CA PHE A 174 35.08 -14.76 10.15
C PHE A 174 35.85 -15.71 9.26
N TYR A 175 35.61 -15.61 7.96
CA TYR A 175 36.38 -16.29 6.92
C TYR A 175 37.13 -15.27 6.08
N ASP A 176 38.46 -15.39 6.00
CA ASP A 176 39.34 -14.58 5.12
C ASP A 176 39.22 -15.10 3.68
N GLN A 177 38.55 -14.36 2.83
CA GLN A 177 38.40 -14.70 1.42
C GLN A 177 39.66 -14.52 0.57
N GLY A 178 40.68 -13.88 1.14
CA GLY A 178 42.01 -13.74 0.53
C GLY A 178 42.28 -12.32 0.04
N GLU A 179 43.54 -11.87 0.30
CA GLU A 179 44.03 -10.55 -0.14
C GLU A 179 44.11 -10.44 -1.67
N GLU A 180 44.31 -11.57 -2.34
CA GLU A 180 44.35 -11.68 -3.79
C GLU A 180 43.01 -11.27 -4.48
N HIS A 181 41.92 -11.30 -3.75
CA HIS A 181 40.59 -10.95 -4.25
C HIS A 181 40.09 -9.60 -3.72
N PHE A 182 40.51 -9.25 -2.51
CA PHE A 182 40.03 -8.07 -1.78
C PHE A 182 41.23 -7.35 -1.14
N SER A 183 41.61 -6.20 -1.68
CA SER A 183 42.74 -5.39 -1.23
C SER A 183 42.41 -3.88 -1.15
N GLY A 184 41.14 -3.54 -0.97
CA GLY A 184 40.69 -2.16 -0.76
C GLY A 184 41.09 -1.60 0.62
N PRO A 185 40.90 -0.31 0.85
CA PRO A 185 41.22 0.32 2.13
C PRO A 185 40.41 -0.18 3.31
N GLU A 186 39.22 -0.76 3.05
CA GLU A 186 38.28 -1.30 4.05
C GLU A 186 38.39 -2.83 4.23
N ASP A 187 39.34 -3.50 3.47
CA ASP A 187 39.47 -4.97 3.49
C ASP A 187 40.48 -5.43 4.57
N TYR A 188 40.23 -5.02 5.80
CA TYR A 188 40.98 -5.45 6.99
C TYR A 188 40.02 -6.01 8.05
N MET A 189 40.55 -6.73 9.03
CA MET A 189 39.72 -7.33 10.09
C MET A 189 39.05 -6.24 10.95
N GLY A 190 37.69 -6.19 10.96
CA GLY A 190 36.91 -5.11 11.54
C GLY A 190 36.59 -3.95 10.58
N GLY A 191 37.01 -4.01 9.32
CA GLY A 191 36.62 -3.05 8.29
C GLY A 191 35.33 -3.43 7.58
N GLU A 192 34.77 -2.49 6.83
CA GLU A 192 33.50 -2.66 6.10
C GLU A 192 33.67 -3.41 4.75
N GLY A 193 34.90 -3.83 4.41
CA GLY A 193 35.20 -4.54 3.16
C GLY A 193 34.65 -5.97 3.11
N ASP A 194 34.81 -6.63 1.96
CA ASP A 194 34.28 -7.98 1.74
C ASP A 194 35.34 -9.09 1.96
N ARG A 195 36.61 -8.76 2.34
CA ARG A 195 37.63 -9.76 2.57
C ARG A 195 37.35 -10.66 3.76
N PHE A 196 37.03 -10.07 4.92
CA PHE A 196 36.74 -10.81 6.14
C PHE A 196 35.24 -10.94 6.30
N LEU A 197 34.70 -12.08 5.86
CA LEU A 197 33.27 -12.35 5.87
C LEU A 197 32.87 -12.98 7.20
N GLU A 198 32.08 -12.26 8.02
CA GLU A 198 31.45 -12.84 9.19
C GLU A 198 30.51 -13.98 8.74
N ILE A 199 30.72 -15.18 9.25
CA ILE A 199 29.92 -16.37 8.91
C ILE A 199 29.02 -16.82 10.04
N TRP A 200 29.42 -16.58 11.30
CA TRP A 200 28.67 -17.03 12.47
C TRP A 200 28.86 -16.11 13.64
N ASN A 201 27.78 -15.67 14.28
CA ASN A 201 27.80 -14.92 15.53
C ASN A 201 27.35 -15.79 16.68
N LEU A 202 28.11 -15.88 17.77
CA LEU A 202 27.82 -16.60 19.00
C LEU A 202 27.54 -15.57 20.10
N VAL A 203 26.28 -15.44 20.50
CA VAL A 203 25.85 -14.42 21.49
C VAL A 203 25.71 -15.07 22.87
N PHE A 204 26.38 -14.50 23.84
CA PHE A 204 26.38 -14.91 25.24
C PHE A 204 25.36 -14.08 26.00
N MET A 205 24.09 -14.48 25.96
CA MET A 205 22.99 -13.80 26.64
C MET A 205 23.16 -13.84 28.13
N GLN A 206 23.61 -12.74 28.73
CA GLN A 206 23.90 -12.62 30.17
C GLN A 206 23.03 -11.58 30.86
N TYR A 207 22.50 -10.61 30.10
CA TYR A 207 21.83 -9.45 30.64
C TYR A 207 20.47 -9.23 29.98
N GLU A 208 19.59 -8.56 30.70
CA GLU A 208 18.38 -7.91 30.23
C GLU A 208 18.57 -6.40 30.35
N ARG A 209 18.38 -5.68 29.24
CA ARG A 209 18.41 -4.21 29.23
C ARG A 209 16.99 -3.70 29.51
N ASP A 210 16.86 -2.90 30.59
CA ASP A 210 15.59 -2.24 30.94
C ASP A 210 15.34 -0.96 30.13
N ALA A 211 14.19 -0.31 30.34
CA ALA A 211 13.80 0.91 29.64
C ALA A 211 14.70 2.12 29.98
N GLU A 212 15.38 2.08 31.13
CA GLU A 212 16.34 3.08 31.61
C GLU A 212 17.74 2.83 31.05
N GLY A 213 17.96 1.70 30.34
CA GLY A 213 19.24 1.29 29.74
C GLY A 213 20.18 0.51 30.69
N ASN A 214 19.73 0.13 31.89
CA ASN A 214 20.54 -0.65 32.80
C ASN A 214 20.61 -2.11 32.33
N LEU A 215 21.77 -2.75 32.56
CA LEU A 215 21.98 -4.17 32.30
C LEU A 215 21.76 -4.98 33.57
N ASN A 216 20.63 -5.68 33.64
CA ASN A 216 20.28 -6.57 34.73
C ASN A 216 20.68 -8.00 34.38
N PRO A 217 21.34 -8.77 35.27
CA PRO A 217 21.70 -10.14 34.97
C PRO A 217 20.48 -11.01 34.71
N LEU A 218 20.50 -11.81 33.63
CA LEU A 218 19.47 -12.81 33.37
C LEU A 218 19.47 -13.89 34.48
N PRO A 219 18.33 -14.49 34.79
CA PRO A 219 18.22 -15.57 35.75
C PRO A 219 19.15 -16.74 35.48
N LYS A 220 19.39 -17.02 34.20
CA LYS A 220 20.34 -18.02 33.71
C LYS A 220 21.02 -17.52 32.44
N PRO A 221 22.38 -17.53 32.39
CA PRO A 221 23.09 -17.28 31.16
C PRO A 221 22.63 -18.26 30.06
N SER A 222 22.43 -17.75 28.87
CA SER A 222 21.84 -18.50 27.76
C SER A 222 22.66 -18.25 26.49
N ILE A 223 22.47 -19.12 25.49
CA ILE A 223 23.15 -19.01 24.19
C ILE A 223 22.14 -18.75 23.10
N ASP A 224 22.44 -17.75 22.28
CA ASP A 224 21.88 -17.52 20.96
C ASP A 224 22.99 -17.55 19.92
N THR A 225 22.75 -18.18 18.76
CA THR A 225 23.69 -18.11 17.66
C THR A 225 23.02 -17.87 16.31
N GLY A 226 23.72 -17.21 15.40
CA GLY A 226 23.25 -16.96 14.06
C GLY A 226 24.33 -17.15 12.99
N MET A 227 24.21 -18.22 12.20
CA MET A 227 25.09 -18.48 11.05
C MET A 227 24.32 -18.16 9.76
N GLY A 228 24.88 -17.29 8.92
CA GLY A 228 24.29 -16.94 7.63
C GLY A 228 24.39 -18.06 6.61
N LEU A 229 23.29 -18.72 6.25
CA LEU A 229 23.29 -19.82 5.29
C LEU A 229 23.87 -19.38 3.94
N GLU A 230 23.45 -18.26 3.40
CA GLU A 230 23.87 -17.75 2.09
C GLU A 230 25.38 -17.50 2.03
N ARG A 231 25.96 -16.99 3.14
CA ARG A 231 27.41 -16.73 3.27
C ARG A 231 28.21 -18.05 3.24
N VAL A 232 27.79 -19.01 4.02
CA VAL A 232 28.47 -20.32 4.13
C VAL A 232 28.34 -21.14 2.85
N VAL A 233 27.19 -21.08 2.17
CA VAL A 233 27.00 -21.72 0.85
C VAL A 233 27.95 -21.11 -0.16
N ALA A 234 28.06 -19.78 -0.23
CA ALA A 234 29.00 -19.12 -1.15
C ALA A 234 30.46 -19.56 -0.92
N ILE A 235 30.90 -19.60 0.34
CA ILE A 235 32.25 -20.09 0.69
C ILE A 235 32.47 -21.53 0.24
N LYS A 236 31.51 -22.40 0.49
CA LYS A 236 31.59 -23.84 0.14
C LYS A 236 31.58 -24.07 -1.36
N GLU A 237 30.92 -23.25 -2.12
CA GLU A 237 30.92 -23.29 -3.58
C GLU A 237 32.13 -22.57 -4.20
N GLY A 238 32.94 -21.89 -3.37
CA GLY A 238 34.15 -21.20 -3.80
C GLY A 238 33.84 -19.92 -4.60
N VAL A 239 32.70 -19.30 -4.35
CA VAL A 239 32.32 -18.02 -4.96
C VAL A 239 32.48 -16.87 -3.96
N LEU A 240 32.92 -15.71 -4.47
CA LEU A 240 33.22 -14.51 -3.64
C LEU A 240 32.01 -13.62 -3.39
N ASN A 241 30.85 -14.01 -3.88
CA ASN A 241 29.63 -13.24 -3.80
C ASN A 241 28.44 -14.18 -3.59
N ASN A 242 27.63 -13.95 -2.58
CA ASN A 242 26.47 -14.78 -2.27
C ASN A 242 25.53 -14.96 -3.46
N TYR A 243 25.38 -13.91 -4.29
CA TYR A 243 24.53 -13.93 -5.48
C TYR A 243 25.04 -14.84 -6.60
N HIS A 244 26.29 -15.31 -6.53
CA HIS A 244 26.84 -16.29 -7.48
C HIS A 244 26.68 -17.74 -7.03
N SER A 245 26.09 -17.96 -5.84
CA SER A 245 25.80 -19.29 -5.35
C SER A 245 24.58 -19.92 -6.02
N THR A 246 24.45 -21.23 -5.85
CA THR A 246 23.28 -21.98 -6.32
C THR A 246 21.96 -21.52 -5.70
N LEU A 247 22.00 -20.73 -4.61
CA LEU A 247 20.82 -20.15 -3.99
C LEU A 247 20.22 -18.97 -4.76
N PHE A 248 21.01 -18.27 -5.59
CA PHE A 248 20.61 -17.07 -6.32
C PHE A 248 20.71 -17.17 -7.83
N MET A 249 21.69 -17.95 -8.34
CA MET A 249 21.91 -18.04 -9.78
C MET A 249 20.70 -18.48 -10.58
N PRO A 250 19.81 -19.39 -10.13
CA PRO A 250 18.59 -19.72 -10.86
C PRO A 250 17.70 -18.50 -11.15
N PHE A 251 17.60 -17.55 -10.22
CA PHE A 251 16.81 -16.33 -10.41
C PHE A 251 17.49 -15.36 -11.36
N ILE A 252 18.82 -15.23 -11.24
CA ILE A 252 19.64 -14.37 -12.11
C ILE A 252 19.61 -14.88 -13.55
N ASP A 253 19.74 -16.18 -13.75
CA ASP A 253 19.68 -16.81 -15.08
C ASP A 253 18.29 -16.65 -15.70
N LYS A 254 17.23 -16.88 -14.90
CA LYS A 254 15.85 -16.65 -15.35
C LYS A 254 15.60 -15.21 -15.77
N LEU A 255 16.10 -14.26 -15.00
CA LEU A 255 16.02 -12.85 -15.36
C LEU A 255 16.81 -12.54 -16.64
N GLY A 256 17.98 -13.17 -16.83
CA GLY A 256 18.76 -13.07 -18.06
C GLY A 256 18.00 -13.52 -19.30
N GLU A 257 17.21 -14.60 -19.19
CA GLU A 257 16.30 -15.05 -20.25
C GLU A 257 15.23 -13.99 -20.56
N LEU A 258 14.62 -13.40 -19.55
CA LEU A 258 13.56 -12.39 -19.69
C LEU A 258 14.08 -11.09 -20.31
N VAL A 259 15.29 -10.67 -19.93
CA VAL A 259 15.95 -9.46 -20.46
C VAL A 259 16.54 -9.71 -21.85
N GLY A 260 16.86 -10.96 -22.19
CA GLY A 260 17.54 -11.35 -23.43
C GLY A 260 19.05 -11.10 -23.39
N THR A 261 19.65 -10.85 -22.20
CA THR A 261 21.08 -10.68 -22.01
C THR A 261 21.58 -11.51 -20.84
N LYS A 262 22.73 -12.16 -21.02
CA LYS A 262 23.33 -12.95 -19.94
C LYS A 262 23.90 -12.02 -18.87
N TYR A 263 23.77 -12.40 -17.61
CA TYR A 263 24.36 -11.71 -16.48
C TYR A 263 25.90 -11.64 -16.61
N ASP A 264 26.44 -10.45 -16.40
CA ASP A 264 27.89 -10.20 -16.28
C ASP A 264 28.11 -9.39 -15.00
N TYR A 265 28.90 -9.94 -14.09
CA TYR A 265 29.19 -9.29 -12.79
C TYR A 265 29.84 -7.91 -12.95
N ASN A 266 30.67 -7.72 -13.98
CA ASN A 266 31.41 -6.48 -14.21
C ASN A 266 30.59 -5.42 -14.99
N ALA A 267 29.41 -5.79 -15.47
CA ALA A 267 28.56 -4.85 -16.16
C ALA A 267 27.95 -3.80 -15.21
N ALA A 268 27.80 -2.57 -15.68
CA ALA A 268 27.25 -1.47 -14.88
C ALA A 268 25.83 -1.76 -14.35
N ASN A 269 25.07 -2.61 -15.03
CA ASN A 269 23.72 -3.01 -14.65
C ASN A 269 23.65 -4.30 -13.82
N SER A 270 24.81 -4.88 -13.43
CA SER A 270 24.87 -6.14 -12.69
C SER A 270 24.11 -6.09 -11.35
N ALA A 271 24.16 -4.96 -10.64
CA ALA A 271 23.41 -4.74 -9.40
C ALA A 271 21.92 -4.96 -9.58
N SER A 272 21.34 -4.59 -10.72
CA SER A 272 19.92 -4.77 -10.99
C SER A 272 19.47 -6.24 -10.98
N TYR A 273 20.30 -7.14 -11.49
CA TYR A 273 20.02 -8.59 -11.44
C TYR A 273 19.98 -9.11 -10.00
N ARG A 274 20.97 -8.68 -9.18
CA ARG A 274 21.06 -9.09 -7.79
C ARG A 274 19.90 -8.56 -6.94
N VAL A 275 19.56 -7.29 -7.12
CA VAL A 275 18.41 -6.68 -6.43
C VAL A 275 17.11 -7.44 -6.75
N ILE A 276 16.86 -7.75 -8.02
CA ILE A 276 15.65 -8.45 -8.42
C ILE A 276 15.62 -9.87 -7.86
N ALA A 277 16.74 -10.59 -7.88
CA ALA A 277 16.85 -11.94 -7.32
C ALA A 277 16.55 -11.97 -5.81
N ASP A 278 17.12 -11.03 -5.05
CA ASP A 278 16.86 -10.88 -3.62
C ASP A 278 15.39 -10.51 -3.34
N HIS A 279 14.88 -9.51 -4.03
CA HIS A 279 13.55 -8.97 -3.79
C HIS A 279 12.43 -9.91 -4.25
N LEU A 280 12.68 -10.79 -5.19
CA LEU A 280 11.77 -11.87 -5.55
C LEU A 280 11.53 -12.79 -4.35
N ARG A 281 12.60 -13.18 -3.63
CA ARG A 281 12.52 -14.01 -2.43
C ARG A 281 11.68 -13.31 -1.37
N SER A 282 12.07 -12.10 -0.97
CA SER A 282 11.41 -11.31 0.09
C SER A 282 9.94 -11.08 -0.20
N THR A 283 9.60 -10.66 -1.42
CA THR A 283 8.22 -10.37 -1.82
C THR A 283 7.37 -11.64 -1.79
N SER A 284 7.89 -12.75 -2.31
CA SER A 284 7.16 -14.02 -2.35
C SER A 284 6.88 -14.58 -0.96
N PHE A 285 7.87 -14.54 -0.06
CA PHE A 285 7.71 -15.01 1.31
C PHE A 285 6.71 -14.18 2.09
N LEU A 286 6.77 -12.86 1.99
CA LEU A 286 5.82 -11.97 2.66
C LEU A 286 4.38 -12.18 2.16
N LEU A 287 4.19 -12.26 0.83
CA LEU A 287 2.88 -12.55 0.24
C LEU A 287 2.35 -13.93 0.64
N ALA A 288 3.23 -14.95 0.63
CA ALA A 288 2.87 -16.30 1.05
C ALA A 288 2.41 -16.35 2.51
N GLN A 289 2.93 -15.48 3.36
CA GLN A 289 2.58 -15.37 4.77
C GLN A 289 1.45 -14.37 5.04
N GLY A 290 0.78 -13.87 3.99
CA GLY A 290 -0.43 -13.05 4.09
C GLY A 290 -0.20 -11.55 4.28
N VAL A 291 1.04 -11.08 4.15
CA VAL A 291 1.31 -9.64 4.11
C VAL A 291 0.84 -9.09 2.77
N ASN A 292 -0.05 -8.11 2.77
CA ASN A 292 -0.57 -7.48 1.58
C ASN A 292 0.07 -6.12 1.34
N PHE A 293 0.08 -5.64 0.08
CA PHE A 293 0.58 -4.32 -0.27
C PHE A 293 -0.28 -3.22 0.36
N ASP A 294 0.34 -2.34 1.15
CA ASP A 294 -0.36 -1.22 1.79
C ASP A 294 0.45 0.09 1.69
N LYS A 295 -0.12 1.18 2.22
CA LYS A 295 0.48 2.51 2.30
C LYS A 295 1.30 2.70 3.58
N GLU A 296 1.06 1.87 4.60
CA GLU A 296 1.66 1.97 5.93
C GLU A 296 2.09 0.58 6.43
N GLY A 297 2.87 0.56 7.50
CA GLY A 297 3.26 -0.65 8.19
C GLY A 297 4.01 -1.68 7.33
N ARG A 298 3.77 -2.95 7.59
CA ARG A 298 4.42 -4.10 6.91
C ARG A 298 4.12 -4.13 5.41
N GLY A 299 2.90 -3.79 5.03
CA GLY A 299 2.48 -3.74 3.61
C GLY A 299 3.21 -2.64 2.82
N TYR A 300 3.57 -1.53 3.46
CA TYR A 300 4.41 -0.51 2.85
C TYR A 300 5.84 -1.01 2.60
N VAL A 301 6.44 -1.73 3.57
CA VAL A 301 7.78 -2.32 3.39
C VAL A 301 7.78 -3.32 2.22
N LEU A 302 6.78 -4.20 2.15
CA LEU A 302 6.58 -5.12 1.04
C LEU A 302 6.49 -4.38 -0.30
N ARG A 303 5.68 -3.32 -0.36
CA ARG A 303 5.52 -2.50 -1.57
C ARG A 303 6.82 -1.81 -1.97
N ARG A 304 7.59 -1.32 -1.01
CA ARG A 304 8.90 -0.69 -1.23
C ARG A 304 9.89 -1.66 -1.87
N ILE A 305 10.02 -2.87 -1.30
CA ILE A 305 10.89 -3.92 -1.83
C ILE A 305 10.50 -4.26 -3.27
N MET A 306 9.23 -4.51 -3.52
CA MET A 306 8.77 -4.89 -4.85
C MET A 306 8.94 -3.78 -5.88
N ARG A 307 8.61 -2.54 -5.56
CA ARG A 307 8.77 -1.40 -6.49
C ARG A 307 10.22 -1.10 -6.80
N ARG A 308 11.13 -1.35 -5.84
CA ARG A 308 12.57 -1.28 -6.09
C ARG A 308 12.99 -2.31 -7.14
N ALA A 309 12.54 -3.55 -7.03
CA ALA A 309 12.81 -4.59 -8.03
C ALA A 309 12.22 -4.24 -9.41
N ILE A 310 10.98 -3.74 -9.47
CA ILE A 310 10.33 -3.33 -10.74
C ILE A 310 11.13 -2.21 -11.41
N ARG A 311 11.61 -1.21 -10.64
CA ARG A 311 12.47 -0.16 -11.18
C ARG A 311 13.76 -0.73 -11.78
N HIS A 312 14.41 -1.66 -11.08
CA HIS A 312 15.60 -2.32 -11.61
C HIS A 312 15.30 -3.12 -12.89
N GLY A 313 14.14 -3.78 -12.97
CA GLY A 313 13.66 -4.39 -14.22
C GLY A 313 13.46 -3.37 -15.33
N TYR A 314 12.91 -2.20 -15.01
CA TYR A 314 12.76 -1.10 -15.96
C TYR A 314 14.11 -0.59 -16.48
N LEU A 315 15.13 -0.49 -15.60
CA LEU A 315 16.50 -0.14 -15.99
C LEU A 315 17.13 -1.19 -16.92
N LEU A 316 16.80 -2.48 -16.72
CA LEU A 316 17.23 -3.57 -17.61
C LEU A 316 16.45 -3.62 -18.93
N GLY A 317 15.50 -2.72 -19.16
CA GLY A 317 14.74 -2.63 -20.42
C GLY A 317 13.39 -3.35 -20.39
N LEU A 318 12.98 -3.95 -19.27
CA LEU A 318 11.66 -4.58 -19.14
C LEU A 318 10.57 -3.51 -19.03
N ARG A 319 9.50 -3.66 -19.85
CA ARG A 319 8.40 -2.69 -19.94
C ARG A 319 7.04 -3.30 -19.66
N LYS A 320 7.04 -4.54 -19.14
CA LYS A 320 5.83 -5.29 -18.78
C LYS A 320 6.07 -6.03 -17.48
N PRO A 321 5.02 -6.41 -16.75
CA PRO A 321 5.12 -7.27 -15.58
C PRO A 321 5.96 -8.51 -15.84
N PHE A 322 6.90 -8.83 -14.96
CA PHE A 322 7.88 -9.91 -15.15
C PHE A 322 8.15 -10.72 -13.86
N MET A 323 8.14 -10.09 -12.67
CA MET A 323 8.49 -10.77 -11.42
C MET A 323 7.55 -11.93 -11.12
N HIS A 324 6.26 -11.77 -11.38
CA HIS A 324 5.27 -12.83 -11.20
C HIS A 324 5.59 -14.09 -12.01
N THR A 325 6.28 -13.97 -13.16
CA THR A 325 6.70 -15.11 -14.00
C THR A 325 7.92 -15.83 -13.43
N MET A 326 8.63 -15.24 -12.47
CA MET A 326 9.81 -15.81 -11.82
C MET A 326 9.44 -16.62 -10.55
N VAL A 327 8.18 -16.56 -10.11
CA VAL A 327 7.71 -17.27 -8.90
C VAL A 327 7.87 -18.77 -9.03
N ASP A 328 7.68 -19.35 -10.23
CA ASP A 328 7.87 -20.78 -10.45
C ASP A 328 9.34 -21.20 -10.19
N THR A 329 10.29 -20.40 -10.66
CA THR A 329 11.72 -20.63 -10.37
C THR A 329 12.03 -20.55 -8.87
N LEU A 330 11.34 -19.65 -8.14
CA LEU A 330 11.47 -19.60 -6.69
C LEU A 330 10.95 -20.88 -6.03
N ILE A 331 9.80 -21.38 -6.46
CA ILE A 331 9.22 -22.62 -5.92
C ILE A 331 10.12 -23.82 -6.23
N GLU A 332 10.69 -23.90 -7.44
CA GLU A 332 11.65 -24.93 -7.80
C GLU A 332 12.91 -24.89 -6.91
N THR A 333 13.35 -23.72 -6.49
CA THR A 333 14.58 -23.53 -5.70
C THR A 333 14.35 -23.69 -4.20
N MET A 334 13.23 -23.21 -3.66
CA MET A 334 12.98 -23.10 -2.21
C MET A 334 11.72 -23.84 -1.75
N GLY A 335 10.86 -24.31 -2.66
CA GLY A 335 9.57 -24.89 -2.33
C GLY A 335 9.63 -26.23 -1.60
N GLU A 336 10.72 -27.00 -1.72
CA GLU A 336 10.91 -28.23 -0.95
C GLU A 336 11.02 -27.92 0.55
N GLN A 337 11.75 -26.89 0.92
CA GLN A 337 11.89 -26.43 2.31
C GLN A 337 10.68 -25.66 2.81
N TYR A 338 10.07 -24.86 1.94
CA TYR A 338 8.97 -23.94 2.27
C TYR A 338 7.73 -24.27 1.42
N THR A 339 7.05 -25.38 1.74
CA THR A 339 5.95 -25.96 0.94
C THR A 339 4.79 -24.97 0.71
N TYR A 340 4.56 -24.07 1.65
CA TYR A 340 3.52 -23.04 1.54
C TYR A 340 3.72 -22.07 0.36
N LEU A 341 4.94 -21.97 -0.19
CA LEU A 341 5.18 -21.19 -1.40
C LEU A 341 4.47 -21.82 -2.61
N GLY A 342 4.54 -23.15 -2.75
CA GLY A 342 3.84 -23.88 -3.78
C GLY A 342 2.32 -23.86 -3.59
N GLU A 343 1.87 -24.02 -2.37
CA GLU A 343 0.44 -24.00 -2.01
C GLU A 343 -0.22 -22.67 -2.36
N ARG A 344 0.53 -21.56 -2.26
CA ARG A 344 0.05 -20.19 -2.52
C ARG A 344 0.57 -19.58 -3.81
N ALA A 345 1.14 -20.37 -4.71
CA ALA A 345 1.78 -19.90 -5.94
C ALA A 345 0.91 -18.94 -6.77
N GLU A 346 -0.33 -19.30 -7.01
CA GLU A 346 -1.25 -18.50 -7.84
C GLU A 346 -1.64 -17.19 -7.17
N SER A 347 -1.82 -17.18 -5.85
CA SER A 347 -2.10 -15.98 -5.07
C SER A 347 -0.90 -15.01 -5.09
N ILE A 348 0.32 -15.54 -4.91
CA ILE A 348 1.56 -14.77 -5.00
C ILE A 348 1.70 -14.14 -6.37
N LYS A 349 1.57 -14.93 -7.45
CA LYS A 349 1.67 -14.46 -8.84
C LYS A 349 0.63 -13.37 -9.15
N ALA A 350 -0.63 -13.58 -8.73
CA ALA A 350 -1.71 -12.63 -8.96
C ALA A 350 -1.45 -11.29 -8.26
N SER A 351 -1.04 -11.33 -6.99
CA SER A 351 -0.74 -10.14 -6.19
C SER A 351 0.46 -9.37 -6.74
N MET A 352 1.55 -10.08 -7.09
CA MET A 352 2.72 -9.47 -7.72
C MET A 352 2.35 -8.82 -9.06
N LYS A 353 1.70 -9.57 -9.95
CA LYS A 353 1.34 -9.08 -11.29
C LYS A 353 0.54 -7.79 -11.21
N LEU A 354 -0.43 -7.72 -10.30
CA LEU A 354 -1.25 -6.55 -10.11
C LEU A 354 -0.45 -5.32 -9.65
N GLU A 355 0.44 -5.47 -8.65
CA GLU A 355 1.26 -4.37 -8.16
C GLU A 355 2.27 -3.93 -9.24
N GLU A 356 2.79 -4.87 -10.05
CA GLU A 356 3.61 -4.58 -11.23
C GLU A 356 2.83 -3.75 -12.24
N GLU A 357 1.63 -4.20 -12.65
CA GLU A 357 0.78 -3.49 -13.62
C GLU A 357 0.53 -2.06 -13.18
N ARG A 358 0.12 -1.86 -11.93
CA ARG A 358 -0.13 -0.54 -11.34
C ARG A 358 1.11 0.35 -11.32
N PHE A 359 2.26 -0.20 -11.00
CA PHE A 359 3.48 0.60 -10.95
C PHE A 359 4.01 0.91 -12.35
N PHE A 360 3.86 -0.03 -13.31
CA PHE A 360 4.20 0.23 -14.72
C PHE A 360 3.34 1.33 -15.35
N GLU A 361 2.08 1.51 -14.94
CA GLU A 361 1.24 2.63 -15.38
C GLU A 361 1.81 4.01 -14.98
N THR A 362 2.52 4.09 -13.88
CA THR A 362 2.98 5.36 -13.28
C THR A 362 4.49 5.56 -13.35
N ILE A 363 5.29 4.49 -13.47
CA ILE A 363 6.75 4.56 -13.39
C ILE A 363 7.36 5.46 -14.46
N GLU A 364 6.89 5.38 -15.70
CA GLU A 364 7.42 6.18 -16.81
C GLU A 364 7.18 7.68 -16.58
N ALA A 365 5.96 8.04 -16.16
CA ALA A 365 5.63 9.42 -15.82
C ALA A 365 6.38 9.93 -14.59
N GLY A 366 6.61 9.06 -13.60
CA GLY A 366 7.41 9.39 -12.42
C GLY A 366 8.89 9.61 -12.75
N ILE A 367 9.49 8.71 -13.52
CA ILE A 367 10.88 8.88 -14.00
C ILE A 367 11.01 10.15 -14.83
N LYS A 368 10.03 10.44 -15.69
CA LYS A 368 10.00 11.68 -16.46
C LYS A 368 9.99 12.91 -15.54
N LEU A 369 9.10 12.95 -14.53
CA LEU A 369 9.05 14.05 -13.56
C LEU A 369 10.38 14.19 -12.79
N PHE A 370 10.99 13.08 -12.38
CA PHE A 370 12.29 13.08 -11.71
C PHE A 370 13.38 13.69 -12.61
N ASN A 371 13.45 13.27 -13.87
CA ASN A 371 14.40 13.80 -14.84
C ASN A 371 14.13 15.27 -15.19
N GLU A 372 12.87 15.70 -15.23
CA GLU A 372 12.49 17.11 -15.42
C GLU A 372 13.03 17.98 -14.28
N GLU A 373 12.96 17.50 -13.04
CA GLU A 373 13.51 18.22 -11.90
C GLU A 373 15.03 18.29 -11.94
N LEU A 374 15.71 17.19 -12.28
CA LEU A 374 17.16 17.20 -12.49
C LEU A 374 17.56 18.19 -13.59
N ALA A 375 16.83 18.25 -14.68
CA ALA A 375 17.05 19.21 -15.76
C ALA A 375 16.83 20.66 -15.32
N ARG A 376 15.84 20.91 -14.45
CA ARG A 376 15.56 22.22 -13.86
C ARG A 376 16.70 22.66 -12.95
N MET A 377 17.20 21.76 -12.11
CA MET A 377 18.37 22.02 -11.24
C MET A 377 19.59 22.39 -12.08
N HIS A 378 19.84 21.64 -13.15
CA HIS A 378 20.89 21.89 -14.11
C HIS A 378 20.79 23.28 -14.72
N TYR A 379 19.61 23.61 -15.24
CA TYR A 379 19.37 24.89 -15.88
C TYR A 379 19.58 26.08 -14.92
N ASN A 380 19.13 25.97 -13.67
CA ASN A 380 19.29 27.03 -12.67
C ASN A 380 20.77 27.31 -12.39
N LYS A 381 21.58 26.26 -12.27
CA LYS A 381 23.01 26.40 -12.03
C LYS A 381 23.75 27.02 -13.23
N ASP A 382 23.45 26.57 -14.44
CA ASP A 382 24.01 27.17 -15.66
C ASP A 382 23.67 28.66 -15.81
N ARG A 383 22.48 29.06 -15.33
CA ARG A 383 22.06 30.46 -15.33
C ARG A 383 22.83 31.31 -14.32
N GLU A 384 23.17 30.76 -13.18
CA GLU A 384 23.97 31.46 -12.14
C GLU A 384 25.44 31.63 -12.59
N THR A 385 25.93 30.67 -13.38
CA THR A 385 27.35 30.64 -13.81
C THR A 385 27.59 31.22 -15.21
N SER A 386 26.53 31.39 -16.04
CA SER A 386 26.64 31.82 -17.44
C SER A 386 26.33 33.28 -17.66
N THR A 387 27.19 33.94 -18.48
CA THR A 387 27.02 35.35 -18.94
C THR A 387 26.17 35.46 -20.19
N SER A 388 25.55 34.41 -20.72
CA SER A 388 24.83 34.42 -22.00
C SER A 388 23.34 34.71 -21.88
N LYS A 389 22.83 35.71 -22.64
CA LYS A 389 21.42 36.17 -22.69
C LYS A 389 20.60 35.38 -23.73
N ARG A 390 20.37 34.11 -23.61
CA ARG A 390 19.46 33.36 -24.51
C ARG A 390 18.07 33.10 -23.90
N PRO A 391 16.96 33.04 -24.71
CA PRO A 391 15.61 32.91 -24.17
C PRO A 391 15.34 31.52 -23.52
N TYR A 392 14.56 31.58 -22.44
CA TYR A 392 14.20 30.52 -21.51
C TYR A 392 13.70 29.18 -22.12
N GLY A 393 12.94 29.23 -23.23
CA GLY A 393 12.30 28.04 -23.82
C GLY A 393 13.22 27.13 -24.69
N PHE A 394 14.28 27.70 -25.24
CA PHE A 394 15.13 27.01 -26.23
C PHE A 394 16.12 26.01 -25.58
N HIS A 395 16.63 26.34 -24.40
CA HIS A 395 17.58 25.49 -23.67
C HIS A 395 16.89 24.36 -22.93
N ALA A 396 15.72 24.59 -22.33
CA ALA A 396 14.94 23.56 -21.65
C ALA A 396 14.49 22.46 -22.64
N GLN A 397 13.91 22.84 -23.81
CA GLN A 397 13.48 21.86 -24.81
C GLN A 397 14.63 21.05 -25.43
N ASN A 398 15.79 21.66 -25.67
CA ASN A 398 16.95 20.93 -26.17
C ASN A 398 17.56 20.01 -25.11
N MET A 399 17.50 20.38 -23.84
CA MET A 399 17.98 19.57 -22.72
C MET A 399 17.05 18.39 -22.44
N PHE A 400 15.73 18.56 -22.55
CA PHE A 400 14.75 17.47 -22.53
C PHE A 400 15.03 16.45 -23.62
N LYS A 401 15.30 16.94 -24.84
CA LYS A 401 15.64 16.05 -25.97
C LYS A 401 16.97 15.30 -25.76
N MET A 402 17.96 15.93 -25.11
CA MET A 402 19.22 15.27 -24.74
C MET A 402 19.05 14.25 -23.60
N LEU A 403 18.10 14.47 -22.64
CA LEU A 403 17.78 13.53 -21.57
C LEU A 403 16.90 12.37 -22.07
N GLU A 404 16.04 12.58 -23.07
CA GLU A 404 15.31 11.52 -23.75
C GLU A 404 16.24 10.60 -24.59
N GLU A 405 17.31 11.16 -25.17
CA GLU A 405 18.25 10.42 -26.01
C GLU A 405 19.39 9.73 -25.24
N LYS A 406 19.67 10.12 -23.99
CA LYS A 406 20.72 9.57 -23.13
C LYS A 406 20.23 9.23 -21.74
N LEU A 407 19.93 7.97 -21.51
CA LEU A 407 19.70 7.37 -20.18
C LEU A 407 20.93 7.43 -19.25
N GLU A 408 22.09 7.81 -19.77
CA GLU A 408 23.37 7.91 -19.05
C GLU A 408 23.82 9.38 -18.96
N TYR A 409 23.15 10.19 -18.15
CA TYR A 409 23.68 11.50 -17.82
C TYR A 409 24.22 11.48 -16.39
N GLU A 410 25.53 11.51 -16.22
CA GLU A 410 26.21 11.73 -14.95
C GLU A 410 26.56 13.21 -14.77
N PRO A 411 25.75 13.98 -14.06
CA PRO A 411 26.08 15.36 -13.77
C PRO A 411 27.02 15.44 -12.54
N LYS A 412 28.31 15.27 -12.72
CA LYS A 412 29.34 15.41 -11.66
C LYS A 412 29.26 16.75 -10.88
N TRP A 413 28.60 17.74 -11.41
CA TRP A 413 28.48 19.08 -10.85
C TRP A 413 27.15 19.35 -10.11
N LEU A 414 26.15 18.44 -10.17
CA LEU A 414 24.92 18.56 -9.36
C LEU A 414 25.09 18.00 -7.93
N SER A 415 26.22 17.38 -7.60
CA SER A 415 26.47 16.79 -6.28
C SER A 415 26.41 17.77 -5.09
N SER A 416 26.44 19.08 -5.34
CA SER A 416 26.26 20.12 -4.30
C SER A 416 24.84 20.69 -4.22
N GLU A 417 23.91 20.23 -5.07
CA GLU A 417 22.55 20.72 -5.13
C GLU A 417 21.60 19.78 -4.37
N THR A 418 20.47 20.31 -3.95
CA THR A 418 19.45 19.57 -3.21
C THR A 418 18.21 19.40 -4.07
N PHE A 419 17.75 18.16 -4.24
CA PHE A 419 16.52 17.83 -4.98
C PHE A 419 15.30 18.34 -4.23
N ASN A 420 14.34 18.92 -4.95
CA ASN A 420 13.16 19.55 -4.36
C ASN A 420 12.26 18.53 -3.65
N GLY A 421 12.01 18.74 -2.34
CA GLY A 421 11.19 17.85 -1.50
C GLY A 421 9.71 17.81 -1.90
N GLU A 422 9.14 18.91 -2.44
CA GLU A 422 7.75 18.89 -2.93
C GLU A 422 7.61 18.04 -4.20
N VAL A 423 8.64 18.01 -5.07
CA VAL A 423 8.67 17.11 -6.23
C VAL A 423 8.81 15.67 -5.79
N ALA A 424 9.66 15.38 -4.79
CA ALA A 424 9.77 14.06 -4.20
C ALA A 424 8.44 13.62 -3.55
N PHE A 425 7.75 14.53 -2.87
CA PHE A 425 6.41 14.26 -2.34
C PHE A 425 5.40 13.95 -3.45
N LYS A 426 5.43 14.67 -4.56
CA LYS A 426 4.56 14.38 -5.72
C LYS A 426 4.88 13.03 -6.35
N LEU A 427 6.15 12.63 -6.42
CA LEU A 427 6.57 11.29 -6.83
C LEU A 427 5.97 10.22 -5.90
N TYR A 428 5.99 10.46 -4.59
CA TYR A 428 5.44 9.57 -3.59
C TYR A 428 3.90 9.48 -3.67
N ASP A 429 3.21 10.61 -3.61
CA ASP A 429 1.76 10.69 -3.48
C ASP A 429 1.02 10.34 -4.79
N THR A 430 1.49 10.88 -5.91
CA THR A 430 0.81 10.77 -7.20
C THR A 430 1.30 9.59 -8.04
N TYR A 431 2.61 9.37 -8.08
CA TYR A 431 3.22 8.34 -8.94
C TYR A 431 3.58 7.07 -8.18
N GLY A 432 3.40 7.06 -6.87
CA GLY A 432 3.64 5.88 -6.05
C GLY A 432 5.11 5.47 -5.93
N PHE A 433 6.04 6.43 -6.06
CA PHE A 433 7.45 6.20 -5.76
C PHE A 433 7.64 6.25 -4.25
N PRO A 434 7.97 5.15 -3.57
CA PRO A 434 8.38 5.23 -2.18
C PRO A 434 9.52 6.25 -2.02
N LEU A 435 9.56 6.95 -0.89
CA LEU A 435 10.57 7.99 -0.66
C LEU A 435 11.99 7.46 -0.85
N ASP A 436 12.26 6.27 -0.31
CA ASP A 436 13.54 5.59 -0.38
C ASP A 436 13.95 5.30 -1.84
N LEU A 437 12.97 4.97 -2.71
CA LEU A 437 13.24 4.77 -4.14
C LEU A 437 13.72 6.07 -4.79
N THR A 438 13.13 7.21 -4.43
CA THR A 438 13.60 8.52 -4.87
C THR A 438 14.97 8.83 -4.30
N GLN A 439 15.22 8.49 -3.01
CA GLN A 439 16.53 8.65 -2.37
C GLN A 439 17.59 7.78 -3.03
N ASP A 440 17.30 6.51 -3.38
CA ASP A 440 18.21 5.63 -4.12
C ASP A 440 18.59 6.23 -5.48
N MET A 441 17.60 6.72 -6.23
CA MET A 441 17.82 7.37 -7.51
C MET A 441 18.72 8.62 -7.39
N LEU A 442 18.63 9.35 -6.28
CA LEU A 442 19.44 10.52 -5.99
C LEU A 442 20.85 10.13 -5.52
N ARG A 443 20.96 9.08 -4.70
CA ARG A 443 22.23 8.53 -4.21
C ARG A 443 23.11 8.04 -5.36
N GLU A 444 22.54 7.33 -6.34
CA GLU A 444 23.24 6.94 -7.57
C GLU A 444 23.88 8.14 -8.31
N LYS A 445 23.39 9.35 -8.05
CA LYS A 445 23.83 10.61 -8.68
C LYS A 445 24.57 11.55 -7.72
N ASN A 446 24.79 11.14 -6.46
CA ASN A 446 25.37 11.94 -5.38
C ASN A 446 24.62 13.27 -5.15
N ILE A 447 23.28 13.26 -5.19
CA ILE A 447 22.41 14.41 -4.98
C ILE A 447 21.67 14.24 -3.64
N ALA A 448 21.65 15.29 -2.81
CA ALA A 448 20.90 15.32 -1.57
C ALA A 448 19.41 15.59 -1.83
N LEU A 449 18.55 15.15 -0.91
CA LEU A 449 17.09 15.43 -0.91
C LEU A 449 16.76 16.49 0.13
N ASP A 450 15.88 17.43 -0.20
CA ASP A 450 15.24 18.34 0.76
C ASP A 450 14.15 17.56 1.54
N SER A 451 14.59 16.80 2.53
CA SER A 451 13.71 16.01 3.39
C SER A 451 12.73 16.89 4.17
N LYS A 452 13.13 18.11 4.56
CA LYS A 452 12.26 19.00 5.31
C LYS A 452 11.05 19.46 4.48
N ALA A 453 11.26 19.87 3.24
CA ALA A 453 10.15 20.23 2.35
C ALA A 453 9.24 19.02 2.03
N PHE A 454 9.80 17.82 1.95
CA PHE A 454 9.02 16.58 1.81
C PHE A 454 8.13 16.35 3.03
N ASP A 455 8.68 16.44 4.24
CA ASP A 455 7.95 16.21 5.50
C ASP A 455 6.84 17.27 5.71
N GLU A 456 7.10 18.52 5.37
CA GLU A 456 6.09 19.59 5.41
C GLU A 456 4.93 19.30 4.45
N ALA A 457 5.21 18.84 3.23
CA ALA A 457 4.19 18.45 2.25
C ALA A 457 3.37 17.24 2.75
N MET A 458 4.04 16.24 3.34
CA MET A 458 3.41 15.06 3.94
C MET A 458 2.50 15.43 5.11
N ALA A 459 2.96 16.30 6.01
CA ALA A 459 2.19 16.79 7.15
C ALA A 459 0.93 17.55 6.70
N LYS A 460 1.05 18.37 5.66
CA LYS A 460 -0.07 19.11 5.05
C LYS A 460 -1.12 18.15 4.48
N GLN A 461 -0.71 17.11 3.77
CA GLN A 461 -1.61 16.10 3.23
C GLN A 461 -2.32 15.33 4.36
N LYS A 462 -1.58 14.88 5.39
CA LYS A 462 -2.16 14.20 6.57
C LYS A 462 -3.20 15.07 7.28
N ALA A 463 -2.93 16.38 7.42
CA ALA A 463 -3.88 17.32 8.01
C ALA A 463 -5.14 17.48 7.15
N GLN A 464 -5.01 17.54 5.82
CA GLN A 464 -6.13 17.60 4.89
C GLN A 464 -6.97 16.32 4.91
N SER A 465 -6.32 15.15 4.97
CA SER A 465 -7.00 13.85 5.09
C SER A 465 -7.74 13.72 6.42
N LYS A 466 -7.13 14.16 7.56
CA LYS A 466 -7.82 14.24 8.85
C LYS A 466 -9.02 15.19 8.85
N ALA A 467 -8.91 16.34 8.19
CA ALA A 467 -10.01 17.30 8.07
C ALA A 467 -11.17 16.77 7.20
N ALA A 468 -10.87 15.95 6.20
CA ALA A 468 -11.87 15.27 5.36
C ALA A 468 -12.52 14.07 6.06
N HIS A 469 -11.86 13.45 7.06
CA HIS A 469 -12.34 12.34 7.88
C HIS A 469 -12.90 12.83 9.23
N LYS A 470 -13.75 13.83 9.24
CA LYS A 470 -14.57 14.16 10.41
C LYS A 470 -15.64 13.07 10.59
N GLY A 471 -15.29 11.98 11.27
CA GLY A 471 -16.28 10.96 11.59
C GLY A 471 -15.80 9.60 12.09
N THR A 472 -14.62 9.47 12.67
CA THR A 472 -14.27 8.40 13.63
C THR A 472 -13.00 8.85 14.32
N GLY A 473 -13.16 9.68 15.37
CA GLY A 473 -12.01 10.14 16.12
C GLY A 473 -11.64 9.10 17.18
N GLU A 474 -10.52 8.45 17.04
CA GLU A 474 -9.71 8.21 18.22
C GLU A 474 -9.27 9.58 18.75
N ALA A 475 -10.06 10.15 19.65
CA ALA A 475 -9.56 11.15 20.55
C ALA A 475 -8.46 10.44 21.35
N VAL A 476 -7.23 10.91 21.26
CA VAL A 476 -6.16 10.50 22.18
C VAL A 476 -6.65 10.90 23.57
N ALA A 477 -7.23 9.94 24.27
CA ALA A 477 -7.70 10.14 25.64
C ALA A 477 -6.47 10.37 26.51
N THR A 478 -6.38 11.54 27.11
CA THR A 478 -5.25 11.97 27.94
C THR A 478 -5.41 11.56 29.41
N GLY A 479 -6.37 10.66 29.73
CA GLY A 479 -6.65 10.21 31.09
C GLY A 479 -5.60 9.22 31.64
N ASP A 480 -5.42 9.21 32.97
CA ASP A 480 -4.59 8.22 33.66
C ASP A 480 -5.36 6.91 33.90
N PHE A 481 -5.62 6.18 32.78
CA PHE A 481 -6.32 4.90 32.84
C PHE A 481 -5.53 3.79 33.51
N LYS A 482 -4.22 3.96 33.68
CA LYS A 482 -3.38 2.98 34.40
C LYS A 482 -3.67 3.02 35.90
N SER A 483 -3.68 4.20 36.52
CA SER A 483 -4.07 4.39 37.89
C SER A 483 -5.52 3.94 38.16
N LEU A 484 -6.44 4.27 37.25
CA LEU A 484 -7.84 3.83 37.34
C LEU A 484 -7.96 2.29 37.36
N LYS A 485 -7.18 1.60 36.51
CA LYS A 485 -7.14 0.13 36.47
C LYS A 485 -6.51 -0.47 37.69
N GLU A 486 -5.46 0.13 38.24
CA GLU A 486 -4.80 -0.32 39.47
C GLU A 486 -5.72 -0.17 40.69
N GLU A 487 -6.54 0.90 40.78
CA GLU A 487 -7.43 1.18 41.90
C GLU A 487 -8.72 0.36 41.86
N HIS A 488 -9.39 0.25 40.70
CA HIS A 488 -10.71 -0.35 40.56
C HIS A 488 -10.71 -1.75 39.90
N GLY A 489 -9.57 -2.16 39.32
CA GLY A 489 -9.45 -3.42 38.56
C GLY A 489 -10.19 -3.37 37.22
N LEU A 490 -10.53 -4.56 36.67
CA LEU A 490 -11.32 -4.70 35.45
C LEU A 490 -12.80 -4.89 35.81
N ASN A 491 -13.67 -4.21 35.11
CA ASN A 491 -15.10 -4.47 35.19
C ASN A 491 -15.54 -5.69 34.39
N THR A 492 -16.65 -6.31 34.80
CA THR A 492 -17.15 -7.54 34.19
C THR A 492 -18.15 -7.25 33.09
N PHE A 493 -17.84 -7.65 31.84
CA PHE A 493 -18.81 -7.59 30.74
C PHE A 493 -19.77 -8.80 30.78
N VAL A 494 -21.07 -8.53 30.87
CA VAL A 494 -22.14 -9.55 30.93
C VAL A 494 -23.08 -9.49 29.73
N GLY A 495 -22.78 -8.63 28.74
CA GLY A 495 -23.66 -8.34 27.59
C GLY A 495 -23.77 -9.43 26.54
N TYR A 496 -23.06 -10.55 26.67
CA TYR A 496 -23.32 -11.73 25.85
C TYR A 496 -24.62 -12.43 26.23
N GLU A 497 -24.95 -12.46 27.52
CA GLU A 497 -26.11 -13.20 28.04
C GLU A 497 -27.22 -12.26 28.53
N HIS A 498 -26.87 -11.06 28.98
CA HIS A 498 -27.79 -10.17 29.69
C HIS A 498 -27.92 -8.79 29.01
N ARG A 499 -29.13 -8.42 28.60
CA ARG A 499 -29.41 -7.09 28.05
C ARG A 499 -29.75 -6.06 29.15
N LYS A 500 -29.95 -6.53 30.38
CA LYS A 500 -30.31 -5.71 31.56
C LYS A 500 -29.67 -6.33 32.79
N VAL A 501 -28.99 -5.50 33.60
CA VAL A 501 -28.32 -5.93 34.80
C VAL A 501 -28.39 -4.86 35.87
N ARG A 502 -28.59 -5.26 37.12
CA ARG A 502 -28.41 -4.37 38.30
C ARG A 502 -26.93 -4.37 38.63
N THR A 503 -26.34 -3.19 38.78
CA THR A 503 -24.92 -2.99 38.99
C THR A 503 -24.62 -1.76 39.81
N LYS A 504 -23.36 -1.58 40.16
CA LYS A 504 -22.88 -0.44 40.98
C LYS A 504 -21.92 0.40 40.12
N VAL A 505 -21.95 1.71 40.34
CA VAL A 505 -20.98 2.65 39.78
C VAL A 505 -19.66 2.53 40.56
N LEU A 506 -18.59 2.10 39.89
CA LEU A 506 -17.25 1.97 40.49
C LEU A 506 -16.49 3.28 40.40
N ALA A 507 -16.45 3.91 39.24
CA ALA A 507 -15.75 5.16 39.01
C ALA A 507 -16.51 6.05 38.02
N LEU A 508 -16.30 7.34 38.10
CA LEU A 508 -16.79 8.36 37.21
C LEU A 508 -15.64 9.23 36.73
N LEU A 509 -15.65 9.56 35.45
CA LEU A 509 -14.68 10.48 34.84
C LEU A 509 -15.46 11.62 34.16
N ASP A 510 -14.90 12.81 34.18
CA ASP A 510 -15.40 13.93 33.39
C ASP A 510 -15.08 13.80 31.88
N ASP A 511 -15.45 14.78 31.05
CA ASP A 511 -15.15 14.78 29.62
C ASP A 511 -13.63 14.93 29.30
N ASN A 512 -12.79 15.28 30.30
CA ASN A 512 -11.33 15.33 30.18
C ASN A 512 -10.66 14.03 30.69
N PHE A 513 -11.46 13.04 31.07
CA PHE A 513 -11.04 11.78 31.68
C PHE A 513 -10.36 11.95 33.08
N GLU A 514 -10.69 13.00 33.84
CA GLU A 514 -10.28 13.14 35.23
C GLU A 514 -11.32 12.48 36.14
N GLU A 515 -10.87 11.73 37.16
CA GLU A 515 -11.76 11.02 38.07
C GLU A 515 -12.50 11.98 38.98
N VAL A 516 -13.83 11.79 39.09
CA VAL A 516 -14.73 12.63 39.90
C VAL A 516 -15.64 11.77 40.79
N SER A 517 -16.05 12.29 41.93
CA SER A 517 -16.96 11.58 42.84
C SER A 517 -18.43 11.63 42.38
N SER A 518 -18.80 12.65 41.62
CA SER A 518 -20.11 12.82 41.02
C SER A 518 -20.01 13.71 39.78
N SER A 519 -20.93 13.54 38.85
CA SER A 519 -21.05 14.34 37.62
C SER A 519 -22.50 14.72 37.37
N ASP A 520 -22.74 15.96 36.90
CA ASP A 520 -24.05 16.43 36.44
C ASP A 520 -23.87 16.99 35.01
N GLY A 521 -24.34 16.24 34.02
CA GLY A 521 -24.09 16.48 32.61
C GLY A 521 -23.47 15.27 31.90
N THR A 522 -22.49 15.49 31.00
CA THR A 522 -21.79 14.42 30.31
C THR A 522 -20.56 13.96 31.06
N GLY A 523 -20.29 12.66 31.04
CA GLY A 523 -19.12 12.05 31.63
C GLY A 523 -18.99 10.58 31.25
N TRP A 524 -18.02 9.88 31.83
CA TRP A 524 -17.80 8.46 31.64
C TRP A 524 -17.99 7.68 32.90
N VAL A 525 -18.67 6.55 32.85
CA VAL A 525 -18.97 5.69 34.00
C VAL A 525 -18.34 4.32 33.81
N MET A 526 -17.68 3.84 34.86
CA MET A 526 -17.24 2.46 35.02
C MET A 526 -18.24 1.72 35.92
N LEU A 527 -18.93 0.73 35.39
CA LEU A 527 -19.87 -0.11 36.09
C LEU A 527 -19.18 -1.42 36.54
N GLU A 528 -19.47 -1.93 37.73
CA GLU A 528 -18.95 -3.22 38.23
C GLU A 528 -19.26 -4.36 37.26
N LYS A 529 -20.51 -4.43 36.83
CA LYS A 529 -21.00 -5.33 35.76
C LYS A 529 -21.64 -4.51 34.69
N THR A 530 -21.17 -4.62 33.47
CA THR A 530 -21.73 -3.85 32.35
C THR A 530 -22.36 -4.77 31.28
N PRO A 531 -23.62 -4.48 30.84
CA PRO A 531 -24.18 -5.17 29.70
C PRO A 531 -23.82 -4.50 28.37
N PHE A 532 -23.14 -3.33 28.42
CA PHE A 532 -22.77 -2.54 27.26
C PHE A 532 -21.47 -3.04 26.64
N TYR A 533 -21.49 -3.41 25.37
CA TYR A 533 -20.31 -3.79 24.60
C TYR A 533 -19.49 -2.54 24.30
N ALA A 534 -18.22 -2.56 24.62
CA ALA A 534 -17.30 -1.49 24.24
C ALA A 534 -16.83 -1.68 22.80
N GLU A 535 -16.74 -0.59 22.03
CA GLU A 535 -16.30 -0.61 20.62
C GLU A 535 -15.02 -1.40 20.44
N SER A 536 -15.09 -2.45 19.65
CA SER A 536 -13.96 -3.34 19.36
C SER A 536 -14.27 -4.24 18.18
N GLY A 537 -13.25 -4.70 17.45
CA GLY A 537 -13.40 -5.69 16.37
C GLY A 537 -14.36 -5.25 15.24
N GLY A 538 -14.51 -3.93 15.04
CA GLY A 538 -15.40 -3.35 14.04
C GLY A 538 -16.89 -3.30 14.44
N GLN A 539 -17.25 -3.76 15.65
CA GLN A 539 -18.58 -3.52 16.21
C GLN A 539 -18.58 -2.22 17.01
N VAL A 540 -19.54 -1.32 16.75
CA VAL A 540 -19.71 -0.06 17.50
C VAL A 540 -20.09 -0.31 18.95
N GLY A 541 -19.79 0.65 19.81
CA GLY A 541 -20.15 0.64 21.23
C GLY A 541 -21.67 0.63 21.45
N ASP A 542 -22.09 -0.09 22.48
CA ASP A 542 -23.52 -0.15 22.84
C ASP A 542 -23.98 1.17 23.47
N ARG A 543 -25.23 1.48 23.22
CA ARG A 543 -26.02 2.56 23.84
C ARG A 543 -27.12 1.98 24.71
N GLY A 544 -27.70 2.83 25.53
CA GLY A 544 -28.86 2.41 26.36
C GLY A 544 -29.19 3.36 27.47
N THR A 545 -29.58 2.82 28.62
CA THR A 545 -30.03 3.62 29.78
C THR A 545 -29.52 3.07 31.09
N LEU A 546 -29.29 3.97 32.05
CA LEU A 546 -29.15 3.65 33.47
C LEU A 546 -30.41 4.09 34.19
N GLU A 547 -31.13 3.14 34.79
CA GLU A 547 -32.36 3.41 35.58
C GLU A 547 -32.01 3.49 37.06
N MET A 548 -32.28 4.61 37.72
CA MET A 548 -32.05 4.84 39.14
C MET A 548 -33.34 5.38 39.83
N GLY A 549 -34.13 4.48 40.39
CA GLY A 549 -35.47 4.83 40.93
C GLY A 549 -36.42 5.33 39.86
N SER A 550 -36.76 6.62 39.88
CA SER A 550 -37.57 7.29 38.86
C SER A 550 -36.77 7.91 37.75
N ASP A 551 -35.43 8.04 37.92
CA ASP A 551 -34.59 8.75 37.01
C ASP A 551 -33.96 7.78 35.98
N VAL A 552 -33.88 8.25 34.74
CA VAL A 552 -33.33 7.48 33.62
C VAL A 552 -32.27 8.35 32.92
N LEU A 553 -31.05 7.88 32.95
CA LEU A 553 -29.92 8.53 32.26
C LEU A 553 -29.64 7.82 30.95
N GLU A 554 -29.19 8.56 29.94
CA GLU A 554 -28.82 8.00 28.66
C GLU A 554 -27.35 7.57 28.64
N ILE A 555 -27.07 6.38 28.08
CA ILE A 555 -25.74 5.93 27.66
C ILE A 555 -25.61 6.20 26.17
N LEU A 556 -24.70 7.10 25.85
CA LEU A 556 -24.51 7.62 24.50
C LEU A 556 -23.55 6.78 23.66
N ASP A 557 -22.57 6.13 24.32
CA ASP A 557 -21.51 5.33 23.70
C ASP A 557 -20.81 4.47 24.75
N THR A 558 -20.08 3.42 24.32
CA THR A 558 -19.24 2.61 25.20
C THR A 558 -17.92 2.29 24.51
N GLN A 559 -16.81 2.65 25.16
CA GLN A 559 -15.46 2.52 24.65
C GLN A 559 -14.58 1.67 25.58
N LYS A 560 -13.51 1.10 25.02
CA LYS A 560 -12.54 0.29 25.77
C LYS A 560 -11.26 1.07 26.06
N PHE A 561 -10.85 1.14 27.34
CA PHE A 561 -9.61 1.76 27.79
C PHE A 561 -8.84 0.79 28.67
N LEU A 562 -7.66 0.34 28.27
CA LEU A 562 -6.83 -0.66 28.98
C LEU A 562 -7.63 -1.88 29.49
N ASP A 563 -8.51 -2.43 28.62
CA ASP A 563 -9.45 -3.54 28.89
C ASP A 563 -10.62 -3.22 29.83
N MET A 564 -10.75 -1.99 30.31
CA MET A 564 -11.93 -1.51 31.01
C MET A 564 -12.99 -1.03 30.03
N ASN A 565 -14.25 -1.38 30.27
CA ASN A 565 -15.37 -0.87 29.49
C ASN A 565 -15.96 0.37 30.18
N LEU A 566 -15.78 1.53 29.58
CA LEU A 566 -16.31 2.80 30.07
C LEU A 566 -17.46 3.24 29.17
N SER A 567 -18.59 3.62 29.79
CA SER A 567 -19.77 4.10 29.06
C SER A 567 -19.95 5.59 29.21
N LYS A 568 -20.09 6.32 28.11
CA LYS A 568 -20.39 7.76 28.13
C LYS A 568 -21.87 7.96 28.47
N PHE A 569 -22.13 8.74 29.52
CA PHE A 569 -23.49 9.02 30.00
C PHE A 569 -23.82 10.50 29.97
N GLU A 570 -25.11 10.81 30.04
CA GLU A 570 -25.64 12.16 30.23
C GLU A 570 -26.66 12.15 31.38
N GLY A 571 -26.44 13.03 32.37
CA GLY A 571 -27.28 13.21 33.54
C GLY A 571 -26.50 13.26 34.84
N TYR A 572 -27.18 13.14 35.99
CA TYR A 572 -26.54 13.15 37.32
C TYR A 572 -26.28 11.73 37.81
N LEU A 573 -25.01 11.47 38.20
CA LEU A 573 -24.55 10.19 38.72
C LEU A 573 -23.44 10.38 39.79
N SER A 574 -23.42 9.49 40.78
CA SER A 574 -22.39 9.50 41.84
C SER A 574 -21.72 8.12 41.97
N VAL A 575 -20.44 8.12 42.35
CA VAL A 575 -19.71 6.88 42.70
C VAL A 575 -20.43 6.15 43.83
N GLY A 576 -20.63 4.86 43.63
CA GLY A 576 -21.33 4.02 44.60
C GLY A 576 -22.84 3.86 44.35
N ASP A 577 -23.43 4.60 43.42
CA ASP A 577 -24.83 4.46 43.09
C ASP A 577 -25.15 3.06 42.54
N GLU A 578 -26.31 2.53 42.97
CA GLU A 578 -26.88 1.30 42.41
C GLU A 578 -27.84 1.66 41.27
N VAL A 579 -27.52 1.15 40.10
CA VAL A 579 -28.26 1.41 38.89
C VAL A 579 -28.70 0.13 38.19
N VAL A 580 -29.71 0.22 37.36
CA VAL A 580 -30.08 -0.85 36.45
C VAL A 580 -29.66 -0.44 35.03
N ALA A 581 -28.61 -1.03 34.53
CA ALA A 581 -28.07 -0.81 33.20
C ALA A 581 -28.85 -1.64 32.17
N LYS A 582 -29.31 -1.01 31.10
CA LYS A 582 -30.14 -1.64 30.07
C LYS A 582 -29.68 -1.20 28.68
N VAL A 583 -29.37 -2.15 27.85
CA VAL A 583 -28.94 -1.93 26.44
C VAL A 583 -30.15 -1.61 25.56
N ASP A 584 -29.99 -0.73 24.59
CA ASP A 584 -30.98 -0.37 23.59
C ASP A 584 -31.40 -1.55 22.71
N ALA A 585 -32.64 -1.47 22.19
CA ALA A 585 -33.17 -2.50 21.29
C ALA A 585 -32.44 -2.60 19.94
N ASN A 586 -31.74 -1.54 19.52
CA ASN A 586 -30.95 -1.51 18.29
C ASN A 586 -29.74 -2.48 18.31
N LYS A 587 -29.33 -2.94 19.48
CA LYS A 587 -28.28 -3.98 19.60
C LYS A 587 -28.59 -5.21 18.75
N SER A 588 -29.85 -5.59 18.63
CA SER A 588 -30.24 -6.74 17.80
C SER A 588 -29.95 -6.52 16.31
N GLU A 589 -30.00 -5.27 15.81
CA GLU A 589 -29.64 -4.97 14.43
C GLU A 589 -28.12 -4.97 14.24
N ILE A 590 -27.36 -4.51 15.25
CA ILE A 590 -25.88 -4.58 15.25
C ILE A 590 -25.42 -6.04 15.18
N GLU A 591 -26.01 -6.94 15.99
CA GLU A 591 -25.72 -8.37 15.96
C GLU A 591 -26.00 -9.02 14.61
N LYS A 592 -27.09 -8.62 13.94
CA LYS A 592 -27.40 -9.09 12.58
C LYS A 592 -26.34 -8.63 11.59
N HIS A 593 -25.95 -7.35 11.61
CA HIS A 593 -24.93 -6.82 10.72
C HIS A 593 -23.58 -7.47 10.98
N HIS A 594 -23.20 -7.68 12.24
CA HIS A 594 -21.94 -8.33 12.60
C HIS A 594 -21.92 -9.79 12.14
N SER A 595 -23.00 -10.54 12.35
CA SER A 595 -23.10 -11.93 11.89
C SER A 595 -23.12 -12.04 10.36
N ALA A 596 -23.79 -11.08 9.68
CA ALA A 596 -23.77 -10.99 8.23
C ALA A 596 -22.38 -10.68 7.67
N THR A 597 -21.56 -9.93 8.42
CA THR A 597 -20.15 -9.64 8.05
C THR A 597 -19.33 -10.92 7.96
N HIS A 598 -19.50 -11.85 8.90
CA HIS A 598 -18.82 -13.15 8.87
C HIS A 598 -19.25 -14.00 7.65
N LEU A 599 -20.55 -14.03 7.33
CA LEU A 599 -21.03 -14.71 6.13
C LEU A 599 -20.53 -14.03 4.85
N LEU A 600 -20.48 -12.72 4.82
CA LEU A 600 -19.94 -11.95 3.71
C LEU A 600 -18.44 -12.25 3.50
N HIS A 601 -17.65 -12.29 4.56
CA HIS A 601 -16.23 -12.65 4.48
C HIS A 601 -16.04 -14.07 3.91
N ALA A 602 -16.83 -15.03 4.38
CA ALA A 602 -16.81 -16.42 3.87
C ALA A 602 -17.22 -16.48 2.38
N ALA A 603 -18.26 -15.76 1.97
CA ALA A 603 -18.71 -15.68 0.58
C ALA A 603 -17.65 -15.08 -0.34
N LEU A 604 -17.01 -13.98 0.09
CA LEU A 604 -15.95 -13.34 -0.67
C LEU A 604 -14.74 -14.25 -0.85
N PHE A 605 -14.37 -14.96 0.21
CA PHE A 605 -13.27 -15.94 0.17
C PHE A 605 -13.56 -17.10 -0.80
N GLU A 606 -14.78 -17.65 -0.77
CA GLU A 606 -15.18 -18.76 -1.64
C GLU A 606 -15.30 -18.34 -3.11
N ILE A 607 -15.83 -17.13 -3.38
CA ILE A 607 -16.15 -16.69 -4.74
C ILE A 607 -14.96 -16.00 -5.42
N LEU A 608 -14.20 -15.18 -4.67
CA LEU A 608 -13.10 -14.41 -5.22
C LEU A 608 -11.73 -15.09 -5.05
N GLY A 609 -11.61 -15.99 -4.07
CA GLY A 609 -10.39 -16.76 -3.79
C GLY A 609 -9.76 -16.46 -2.44
N ASP A 610 -8.71 -17.22 -2.11
CA ASP A 610 -8.01 -17.25 -0.83
C ASP A 610 -7.16 -16.01 -0.50
N HIS A 611 -6.96 -15.12 -1.48
CA HIS A 611 -6.32 -13.82 -1.28
C HIS A 611 -7.21 -12.82 -0.51
N VAL A 612 -8.50 -13.12 -0.34
CA VAL A 612 -9.43 -12.26 0.40
C VAL A 612 -9.12 -12.33 1.90
N ALA A 613 -8.71 -11.20 2.46
CA ALA A 613 -8.50 -11.01 3.89
C ALA A 613 -9.18 -9.72 4.33
N GLN A 614 -9.67 -9.70 5.57
CA GLN A 614 -10.26 -8.49 6.16
C GLN A 614 -9.17 -7.42 6.35
N ALA A 615 -9.42 -6.22 5.84
CA ALA A 615 -8.62 -5.02 6.05
C ALA A 615 -9.28 -4.04 7.04
N GLY A 616 -10.56 -4.21 7.30
CA GLY A 616 -11.32 -3.44 8.26
C GLY A 616 -12.80 -3.78 8.23
N SER A 617 -13.52 -3.50 9.30
CA SER A 617 -14.98 -3.64 9.36
C SER A 617 -15.62 -2.55 10.21
N LEU A 618 -16.91 -2.34 10.00
CA LEU A 618 -17.78 -1.52 10.85
C LEU A 618 -19.16 -2.12 10.82
N ASN A 619 -19.72 -2.41 11.99
CA ASN A 619 -21.05 -2.95 12.15
C ASN A 619 -21.84 -2.06 13.11
N ASP A 620 -22.81 -1.31 12.58
CA ASP A 620 -23.71 -0.46 13.34
C ASP A 620 -25.19 -0.93 13.17
N ASP A 621 -26.13 -0.21 13.73
CA ASP A 621 -27.56 -0.53 13.65
C ASP A 621 -28.18 -0.25 12.28
N LYS A 622 -27.48 0.41 11.37
CA LYS A 622 -27.99 0.84 10.05
C LYS A 622 -27.38 0.07 8.90
N ARG A 623 -26.11 -0.34 9.03
CA ARG A 623 -25.34 -1.00 7.96
C ARG A 623 -24.18 -1.78 8.52
N LEU A 624 -23.61 -2.61 7.66
CA LEU A 624 -22.26 -3.11 7.79
C LEU A 624 -21.36 -2.52 6.69
N ARG A 625 -20.09 -2.39 7.01
CA ARG A 625 -19.03 -2.04 6.08
C ARG A 625 -17.90 -3.06 6.22
N PHE A 626 -17.47 -3.61 5.12
CA PHE A 626 -16.40 -4.60 5.09
C PHE A 626 -15.34 -4.19 4.08
N ASP A 627 -14.14 -3.95 4.55
CA ASP A 627 -12.96 -3.63 3.75
C ASP A 627 -12.12 -4.90 3.62
N PHE A 628 -11.76 -5.27 2.40
CA PHE A 628 -11.08 -6.54 2.14
C PHE A 628 -10.04 -6.41 1.02
N SER A 629 -9.02 -7.26 1.08
CA SER A 629 -7.99 -7.34 0.05
C SER A 629 -8.59 -7.93 -1.24
N HIS A 630 -8.66 -7.11 -2.29
CA HIS A 630 -9.02 -7.56 -3.64
C HIS A 630 -8.45 -6.59 -4.67
N PRO A 631 -7.88 -7.12 -5.75
CA PRO A 631 -7.08 -6.34 -6.69
C PRO A 631 -7.87 -5.39 -7.59
N LYS A 632 -9.10 -5.71 -7.95
CA LYS A 632 -9.92 -5.00 -8.94
C LYS A 632 -11.34 -4.73 -8.41
N ALA A 633 -12.08 -3.87 -9.09
CA ALA A 633 -13.50 -3.72 -8.81
C ALA A 633 -14.23 -5.05 -9.07
N MET A 634 -15.14 -5.40 -8.18
CA MET A 634 -16.02 -6.56 -8.38
C MET A 634 -16.95 -6.32 -9.56
N THR A 635 -17.16 -7.35 -10.35
CA THR A 635 -18.15 -7.33 -11.42
C THR A 635 -19.56 -7.45 -10.84
N ALA A 636 -20.58 -6.98 -11.59
CA ALA A 636 -21.96 -7.13 -11.17
C ALA A 636 -22.36 -8.59 -10.90
N GLU A 637 -21.80 -9.53 -11.68
CA GLU A 637 -22.03 -10.97 -11.51
C GLU A 637 -21.41 -11.50 -10.22
N GLU A 638 -20.19 -11.05 -9.88
CA GLU A 638 -19.53 -11.43 -8.61
C GLU A 638 -20.32 -10.90 -7.41
N ILE A 639 -20.79 -9.65 -7.47
CA ILE A 639 -21.63 -9.05 -6.41
C ILE A 639 -22.93 -9.85 -6.25
N GLU A 640 -23.61 -10.19 -7.35
CA GLU A 640 -24.84 -11.00 -7.32
C GLU A 640 -24.62 -12.39 -6.71
N LYS A 641 -23.51 -13.05 -7.07
CA LYS A 641 -23.11 -14.35 -6.50
C LYS A 641 -22.87 -14.27 -5.00
N VAL A 642 -22.12 -13.25 -4.54
CA VAL A 642 -21.85 -13.03 -3.11
C VAL A 642 -23.14 -12.79 -2.34
N GLU A 643 -24.01 -11.90 -2.84
CA GLU A 643 -25.30 -11.61 -2.21
C GLU A 643 -26.21 -12.85 -2.16
N ALA A 644 -26.27 -13.59 -3.25
CA ALA A 644 -27.06 -14.83 -3.33
C ALA A 644 -26.53 -15.90 -2.36
N TRP A 645 -25.20 -16.06 -2.26
CA TRP A 645 -24.56 -17.01 -1.35
C TRP A 645 -24.87 -16.69 0.11
N VAL A 646 -24.72 -15.42 0.53
CA VAL A 646 -25.03 -14.98 1.89
C VAL A 646 -26.52 -15.24 2.22
N ASN A 647 -27.44 -14.86 1.33
CA ASN A 647 -28.86 -15.09 1.54
C ASN A 647 -29.22 -16.58 1.57
N ALA A 648 -28.55 -17.43 0.80
CA ALA A 648 -28.72 -18.88 0.88
C ALA A 648 -28.33 -19.40 2.27
N LYS A 649 -27.17 -18.97 2.83
CA LYS A 649 -26.72 -19.36 4.17
C LYS A 649 -27.64 -18.83 5.28
N ILE A 650 -28.21 -17.67 5.12
CA ILE A 650 -29.25 -17.15 6.01
C ILE A 650 -30.48 -18.06 5.99
N SER A 651 -30.90 -18.48 4.79
CA SER A 651 -32.10 -19.32 4.60
C SER A 651 -31.95 -20.75 5.13
N GLU A 652 -30.71 -21.27 5.25
CA GLU A 652 -30.39 -22.56 5.83
C GLU A 652 -30.74 -22.63 7.34
N ALA A 653 -30.93 -21.48 8.00
CA ALA A 653 -31.31 -21.38 9.41
C ALA A 653 -30.37 -22.13 10.35
N GLN A 654 -29.04 -22.05 10.10
CA GLN A 654 -28.04 -22.80 10.86
C GLN A 654 -27.80 -22.13 12.23
N PRO A 655 -27.48 -22.91 13.29
CA PRO A 655 -27.15 -22.35 14.59
C PRO A 655 -25.82 -21.60 14.53
N ALA A 656 -25.73 -20.48 15.21
CA ALA A 656 -24.46 -19.83 15.51
C ALA A 656 -24.03 -20.24 16.91
N GLY A 657 -22.73 -20.43 17.10
CA GLY A 657 -22.17 -20.90 18.35
C GLY A 657 -20.87 -20.19 18.71
N VAL A 658 -20.58 -20.18 20.01
CA VAL A 658 -19.36 -19.63 20.59
C VAL A 658 -18.66 -20.66 21.43
N LYS A 659 -17.33 -20.76 21.29
CA LYS A 659 -16.47 -21.60 22.12
C LYS A 659 -15.26 -20.79 22.57
N GLU A 660 -14.87 -20.96 23.83
CA GLU A 660 -13.58 -20.49 24.31
C GLU A 660 -12.58 -21.63 24.22
N LEU A 661 -11.52 -21.43 23.46
CA LEU A 661 -10.51 -22.43 23.16
C LEU A 661 -9.11 -21.82 23.34
N SER A 662 -8.09 -22.68 23.45
CA SER A 662 -6.72 -22.21 23.25
C SER A 662 -6.51 -21.79 21.80
N ILE A 663 -5.54 -20.93 21.53
CA ILE A 663 -5.23 -20.48 20.16
C ILE A 663 -4.84 -21.66 19.26
N GLU A 664 -4.18 -22.68 19.82
CA GLU A 664 -3.81 -23.89 19.09
C GLU A 664 -5.02 -24.74 18.69
N GLU A 665 -5.99 -24.90 19.59
CA GLU A 665 -7.24 -25.60 19.30
C GLU A 665 -8.09 -24.85 18.26
N ALA A 666 -8.13 -23.53 18.37
CA ALA A 666 -8.81 -22.68 17.39
C ALA A 666 -8.22 -22.84 15.99
N ARG A 667 -6.88 -22.86 15.88
CA ARG A 667 -6.17 -23.08 14.60
C ARG A 667 -6.43 -24.49 14.03
N LYS A 668 -6.46 -25.50 14.87
CA LYS A 668 -6.79 -26.88 14.43
C LYS A 668 -8.22 -26.99 13.89
N LEU A 669 -9.13 -26.15 14.35
CA LEU A 669 -10.49 -26.04 13.82
C LEU A 669 -10.58 -25.21 12.52
N GLY A 670 -9.47 -24.65 12.04
CA GLY A 670 -9.45 -23.78 10.87
C GLY A 670 -10.01 -22.37 11.12
N ALA A 671 -10.05 -21.92 12.39
CA ALA A 671 -10.54 -20.60 12.72
C ALA A 671 -9.65 -19.52 12.08
N LYS A 672 -10.28 -18.61 11.33
CA LYS A 672 -9.60 -17.45 10.75
C LYS A 672 -9.35 -16.42 11.85
N ALA A 673 -8.09 -15.96 11.95
CA ALA A 673 -7.68 -14.91 12.86
C ALA A 673 -7.46 -13.60 12.08
N GLN A 674 -7.82 -12.46 12.66
CA GLN A 674 -7.44 -11.18 12.07
C GLN A 674 -5.94 -10.95 12.26
N PHE A 675 -5.27 -10.48 11.23
CA PHE A 675 -3.86 -10.10 11.31
C PHE A 675 -3.69 -8.86 12.20
N GLY A 676 -2.78 -8.96 13.20
CA GLY A 676 -2.40 -7.82 14.05
C GLY A 676 -3.17 -7.66 15.36
N GLU A 677 -4.13 -8.53 15.67
CA GLU A 677 -4.75 -8.55 17.00
C GLU A 677 -3.97 -9.42 17.98
N LYS A 678 -3.80 -8.90 19.21
CA LYS A 678 -3.21 -9.66 20.33
C LYS A 678 -4.27 -10.58 20.91
N TYR A 679 -4.02 -11.87 20.81
CA TYR A 679 -4.89 -12.88 21.41
C TYR A 679 -4.25 -13.43 22.69
N GLY A 680 -5.01 -13.48 23.79
CA GLY A 680 -4.57 -14.12 25.03
C GLY A 680 -4.51 -15.66 24.89
N ASP A 681 -4.14 -16.35 25.97
CA ASP A 681 -4.06 -17.83 26.03
C ASP A 681 -5.38 -18.51 25.66
N LYS A 682 -6.52 -17.86 25.92
CA LYS A 682 -7.86 -18.28 25.55
C LYS A 682 -8.47 -17.30 24.55
N VAL A 683 -9.01 -17.83 23.47
CA VAL A 683 -9.64 -17.06 22.40
C VAL A 683 -11.11 -17.47 22.24
N ARG A 684 -11.93 -16.46 21.94
CA ARG A 684 -13.35 -16.67 21.64
C ARG A 684 -13.49 -17.00 20.17
N VAL A 685 -13.85 -18.24 19.85
CA VAL A 685 -14.13 -18.74 18.50
C VAL A 685 -15.62 -18.67 18.24
N VAL A 686 -16.02 -17.91 17.23
CA VAL A 686 -17.39 -17.77 16.78
C VAL A 686 -17.57 -18.56 15.49
N ASN A 687 -18.57 -19.43 15.45
CA ASN A 687 -18.99 -20.10 14.24
C ASN A 687 -20.39 -19.59 13.84
N ILE A 688 -20.53 -19.12 12.63
CA ILE A 688 -21.81 -18.71 12.04
C ILE A 688 -22.22 -19.79 11.04
N GLY A 689 -23.05 -20.70 11.52
CA GLY A 689 -23.35 -21.94 10.82
C GLY A 689 -22.09 -22.79 10.64
N GLU A 690 -22.05 -23.57 9.54
CA GLU A 690 -20.88 -24.33 9.14
C GLU A 690 -19.92 -23.54 8.21
N SER A 691 -20.34 -22.32 7.83
CA SER A 691 -19.72 -21.58 6.74
C SER A 691 -18.62 -20.62 7.18
N SER A 692 -18.65 -20.13 8.44
CA SER A 692 -17.64 -19.20 8.97
C SER A 692 -17.21 -19.63 10.37
N ILE A 693 -15.91 -19.77 10.58
CA ILE A 693 -15.28 -20.00 11.89
C ILE A 693 -14.18 -18.96 12.04
N GLU A 694 -14.36 -18.01 12.98
CA GLU A 694 -13.45 -16.90 13.15
C GLU A 694 -13.21 -16.55 14.62
N LEU A 695 -12.04 -15.94 14.92
CA LEU A 695 -11.78 -15.35 16.22
C LEU A 695 -12.54 -14.01 16.30
N CYS A 696 -13.50 -13.89 17.19
CA CYS A 696 -14.31 -12.69 17.31
C CYS A 696 -14.83 -12.46 18.73
N GLY A 697 -14.61 -11.23 19.25
CA GLY A 697 -15.14 -10.78 20.57
C GLY A 697 -16.52 -10.15 20.52
N GLY A 698 -17.12 -9.98 19.34
CA GLY A 698 -18.41 -9.28 19.18
C GLY A 698 -19.65 -10.07 19.56
N ASN A 699 -20.79 -9.41 19.49
CA ASN A 699 -22.11 -10.03 19.70
C ASN A 699 -22.68 -10.53 18.38
N HIS A 700 -23.36 -11.68 18.42
CA HIS A 700 -23.91 -12.36 17.26
C HIS A 700 -25.32 -12.88 17.50
N VAL A 701 -26.01 -13.18 16.40
CA VAL A 701 -27.29 -13.88 16.44
C VAL A 701 -27.08 -15.36 16.83
N ASP A 702 -28.10 -16.00 17.39
CA ASP A 702 -28.08 -17.41 17.75
C ASP A 702 -28.34 -18.36 16.57
N ASN A 703 -28.92 -17.79 15.49
CA ASN A 703 -29.25 -18.53 14.28
C ASN A 703 -29.17 -17.63 13.04
N THR A 704 -28.64 -18.14 11.94
CA THR A 704 -28.47 -17.35 10.72
C THR A 704 -29.76 -16.76 10.17
N ALA A 705 -30.93 -17.43 10.36
CA ALA A 705 -32.22 -16.90 9.93
C ALA A 705 -32.59 -15.57 10.61
N GLN A 706 -32.07 -15.27 11.79
CA GLN A 706 -32.34 -13.99 12.50
C GLN A 706 -31.70 -12.78 11.78
N ILE A 707 -30.71 -12.99 10.92
CA ILE A 707 -30.12 -11.93 10.10
C ILE A 707 -31.15 -11.31 9.15
N GLY A 708 -32.05 -12.14 8.61
CA GLY A 708 -33.06 -11.71 7.64
C GLY A 708 -32.46 -11.43 6.25
N LEU A 709 -33.14 -10.60 5.46
CA LEU A 709 -32.65 -10.26 4.12
C LEU A 709 -31.31 -9.53 4.20
N PHE A 710 -30.32 -9.97 3.42
CA PHE A 710 -29.04 -9.30 3.21
C PHE A 710 -29.00 -8.67 1.81
N MET A 711 -28.51 -7.44 1.70
CA MET A 711 -28.41 -6.71 0.44
C MET A 711 -27.16 -5.85 0.40
N ILE A 712 -26.35 -6.01 -0.63
CA ILE A 712 -25.17 -5.16 -0.91
C ILE A 712 -25.69 -3.84 -1.51
N THR A 713 -25.36 -2.73 -0.88
CA THR A 713 -25.79 -1.39 -1.32
C THR A 713 -24.73 -0.70 -2.16
N LYS A 714 -23.45 -1.01 -1.92
CA LYS A 714 -22.34 -0.36 -2.62
C LYS A 714 -21.08 -1.21 -2.59
N GLU A 715 -20.33 -1.18 -3.70
CA GLU A 715 -18.95 -1.65 -3.80
C GLU A 715 -18.08 -0.51 -4.30
N SER A 716 -16.89 -0.31 -3.70
CA SER A 716 -15.98 0.78 -4.05
C SER A 716 -14.54 0.48 -3.65
N GLY A 717 -13.57 1.21 -4.23
CA GLY A 717 -12.17 1.16 -3.79
C GLY A 717 -11.93 2.03 -2.57
N VAL A 718 -11.10 1.56 -1.65
CA VAL A 718 -10.59 2.31 -0.49
C VAL A 718 -9.16 2.76 -0.76
N SER A 719 -8.34 1.81 -1.13
CA SER A 719 -6.93 2.02 -1.49
C SER A 719 -6.51 1.02 -2.56
N ALA A 720 -5.26 1.10 -2.98
CA ALA A 720 -4.72 0.12 -3.91
C ALA A 720 -4.74 -1.29 -3.29
N GLY A 721 -5.52 -2.21 -3.88
CA GLY A 721 -5.65 -3.59 -3.40
C GLY A 721 -6.68 -3.78 -2.29
N VAL A 722 -7.37 -2.73 -1.84
CA VAL A 722 -8.43 -2.83 -0.84
C VAL A 722 -9.75 -2.35 -1.42
N ARG A 723 -10.75 -3.23 -1.37
CA ARG A 723 -12.12 -2.95 -1.78
C ARG A 723 -13.02 -2.82 -0.56
N ARG A 724 -14.11 -2.11 -0.69
CA ARG A 724 -15.13 -1.89 0.34
C ARG A 724 -16.48 -2.34 -0.16
N ILE A 725 -17.14 -3.16 0.63
CA ILE A 725 -18.57 -3.44 0.51
C ILE A 725 -19.31 -2.74 1.63
N GLU A 726 -20.37 -2.01 1.28
CA GLU A 726 -21.39 -1.55 2.21
C GLU A 726 -22.64 -2.40 1.97
N ALA A 727 -23.21 -2.96 3.03
CA ALA A 727 -24.40 -3.79 2.94
C ALA A 727 -25.34 -3.54 4.12
N VAL A 728 -26.56 -3.96 3.98
CA VAL A 728 -27.61 -3.88 4.98
C VAL A 728 -28.29 -5.23 5.17
N CYS A 729 -28.76 -5.52 6.40
CA CYS A 729 -29.56 -6.72 6.64
C CYS A 729 -30.79 -6.42 7.52
N GLY A 730 -31.65 -7.40 7.72
CA GLY A 730 -32.82 -7.32 8.58
C GLY A 730 -33.73 -6.14 8.27
N ASN A 731 -34.00 -5.33 9.27
CA ASN A 731 -34.89 -4.16 9.13
C ASN A 731 -34.29 -3.09 8.20
N ALA A 732 -33.00 -2.88 8.23
CA ALA A 732 -32.30 -1.92 7.35
C ALA A 732 -32.45 -2.32 5.86
N ALA A 733 -32.38 -3.61 5.54
CA ALA A 733 -32.60 -4.10 4.19
C ALA A 733 -34.07 -3.89 3.73
N ILE A 734 -35.03 -4.11 4.64
CA ILE A 734 -36.46 -3.85 4.35
C ILE A 734 -36.68 -2.36 4.06
N VAL A 735 -36.04 -1.46 4.82
CA VAL A 735 -36.14 -0.01 4.59
C VAL A 735 -35.53 0.34 3.23
N ALA A 736 -34.33 -0.21 2.89
CA ALA A 736 -33.70 0.01 1.59
C ALA A 736 -34.59 -0.46 0.41
N VAL A 737 -35.16 -1.65 0.50
CA VAL A 737 -36.12 -2.15 -0.52
C VAL A 737 -37.36 -1.26 -0.65
N LYS A 738 -37.89 -0.75 0.47
CA LYS A 738 -39.01 0.20 0.43
C LYS A 738 -38.61 1.51 -0.27
N GLY A 739 -37.38 2.00 -0.01
CA GLY A 739 -36.84 3.17 -0.70
C GLY A 739 -36.76 2.97 -2.21
N LEU A 740 -36.16 1.86 -2.66
CA LEU A 740 -36.08 1.52 -4.09
C LEU A 740 -37.45 1.40 -4.75
N ARG A 741 -38.43 0.83 -4.04
CA ARG A 741 -39.82 0.75 -4.53
C ARG A 741 -40.47 2.13 -4.65
N ALA A 742 -40.25 3.02 -3.70
CA ALA A 742 -40.75 4.39 -3.75
C ALA A 742 -40.15 5.17 -4.92
N GLU A 743 -38.86 5.11 -5.10
CA GLU A 743 -38.11 5.73 -6.22
C GLU A 743 -38.61 5.21 -7.57
N LEU A 744 -38.73 3.89 -7.72
CA LEU A 744 -39.28 3.27 -8.93
C LEU A 744 -40.73 3.73 -9.20
N SER A 745 -41.57 3.90 -8.14
CA SER A 745 -42.93 4.40 -8.26
C SER A 745 -42.96 5.86 -8.74
N GLU A 746 -42.05 6.68 -8.25
CA GLU A 746 -41.88 8.08 -8.65
C GLU A 746 -41.42 8.19 -10.11
N ILE A 747 -40.46 7.38 -10.52
CA ILE A 747 -40.01 7.29 -11.92
C ILE A 747 -41.16 6.89 -12.84
N LYS A 748 -41.97 5.91 -12.46
CA LYS A 748 -43.16 5.51 -13.22
C LYS A 748 -44.17 6.65 -13.35
N LYS A 749 -44.35 7.42 -12.29
CA LYS A 749 -45.25 8.59 -12.26
C LYS A 749 -44.78 9.70 -13.18
N GLU A 750 -43.49 10.06 -13.10
CA GLU A 750 -42.90 11.07 -13.95
C GLU A 750 -42.93 10.68 -15.43
N LEU A 751 -42.65 9.42 -15.74
CA LEU A 751 -42.69 8.90 -17.11
C LEU A 751 -44.10 8.68 -17.61
N LYS A 752 -45.12 8.78 -16.74
CA LYS A 752 -46.52 8.43 -17.02
C LYS A 752 -46.65 7.06 -17.70
N ASN A 753 -45.82 6.12 -17.27
CA ASN A 753 -45.74 4.78 -17.85
C ASN A 753 -45.49 3.75 -16.74
N THR A 754 -46.24 2.66 -16.75
CA THR A 754 -46.11 1.55 -15.78
C THR A 754 -44.77 0.78 -15.97
N ASN A 755 -44.20 0.83 -17.17
CA ASN A 755 -42.88 0.30 -17.48
C ASN A 755 -41.91 1.45 -17.73
N PRO A 756 -40.94 1.73 -16.79
CA PRO A 756 -40.00 2.81 -16.91
C PRO A 756 -39.13 2.72 -18.18
N LEU A 757 -38.65 1.51 -18.55
CA LEU A 757 -37.80 1.32 -19.71
C LEU A 757 -38.54 1.66 -20.99
N ALA A 758 -39.81 1.28 -21.11
CA ALA A 758 -40.66 1.67 -22.25
C ALA A 758 -40.92 3.18 -22.28
N GLY A 759 -41.05 3.81 -21.10
CA GLY A 759 -41.20 5.26 -20.98
C GLY A 759 -39.96 6.02 -21.45
N ILE A 760 -38.78 5.55 -21.02
CA ILE A 760 -37.49 6.11 -21.44
C ILE A 760 -37.26 5.90 -22.95
N ALA A 761 -37.56 4.74 -23.50
CA ALA A 761 -37.45 4.47 -24.94
C ALA A 761 -38.32 5.44 -25.75
N LYS A 762 -39.59 5.66 -25.29
CA LYS A 762 -40.51 6.63 -25.94
C LYS A 762 -39.95 8.06 -25.86
N LEU A 763 -39.41 8.48 -24.71
CA LEU A 763 -38.78 9.81 -24.59
C LEU A 763 -37.57 9.98 -25.51
N LYS A 764 -36.72 8.95 -25.63
CA LYS A 764 -35.58 8.96 -26.55
C LYS A 764 -36.00 9.09 -28.00
N GLU A 765 -37.09 8.43 -28.38
CA GLU A 765 -37.67 8.51 -29.72
C GLU A 765 -38.26 9.89 -30.00
N GLN A 766 -39.02 10.47 -29.05
CA GLN A 766 -39.55 11.83 -29.12
C GLN A 766 -38.42 12.86 -29.25
N VAL A 767 -37.33 12.74 -28.47
CA VAL A 767 -36.19 13.64 -28.57
C VAL A 767 -35.50 13.52 -29.94
N LYS A 768 -35.43 12.30 -30.47
CA LYS A 768 -34.88 12.07 -31.84
C LYS A 768 -35.75 12.69 -32.92
N SER A 769 -37.06 12.57 -32.81
CA SER A 769 -38.02 13.17 -33.71
C SER A 769 -37.98 14.70 -33.67
N LEU A 770 -38.02 15.27 -32.45
CA LEU A 770 -37.94 16.74 -32.24
C LEU A 770 -36.62 17.31 -32.79
N LYS A 771 -35.49 16.60 -32.63
CA LYS A 771 -34.22 17.02 -33.21
C LYS A 771 -34.29 17.02 -34.75
N ALA A 772 -34.89 16.01 -35.35
CA ALA A 772 -35.12 15.94 -36.79
C ALA A 772 -36.02 17.07 -37.31
N ASP A 773 -37.14 17.34 -36.58
CA ASP A 773 -38.07 18.42 -36.92
C ASP A 773 -37.42 19.81 -36.83
N VAL A 774 -36.58 20.04 -35.78
CA VAL A 774 -35.78 21.28 -35.65
C VAL A 774 -34.78 21.40 -36.81
N GLN A 775 -34.13 20.33 -37.19
CA GLN A 775 -33.17 20.34 -38.32
C GLN A 775 -33.89 20.53 -39.65
N ALA A 776 -35.08 19.92 -39.84
CA ALA A 776 -35.91 20.13 -41.02
C ALA A 776 -36.44 21.58 -41.10
N ALA A 777 -36.87 22.17 -39.97
CA ALA A 777 -37.31 23.57 -39.91
C ALA A 777 -36.16 24.54 -40.21
N GLN A 778 -34.96 24.23 -39.75
CA GLN A 778 -33.76 25.02 -40.08
C GLN A 778 -33.38 24.94 -41.57
N THR A 779 -33.63 23.79 -42.21
CA THR A 779 -33.37 23.62 -43.69
C THR A 779 -34.48 24.18 -44.59
N ALA A 780 -35.68 24.30 -44.07
CA ALA A 780 -36.82 24.78 -44.86
C ALA A 780 -36.83 26.30 -45.11
N THR A 781 -36.05 27.09 -44.36
CA THR A 781 -35.90 28.52 -44.55
C THR A 781 -34.84 28.75 -45.63
N LYS A 782 -35.23 28.74 -46.95
CA LYS A 782 -34.37 29.13 -48.03
C LYS A 782 -34.01 30.61 -47.91
N THR A 783 -32.77 30.89 -47.57
CA THR A 783 -32.21 32.25 -47.60
C THR A 783 -31.96 32.56 -49.08
N GLU A 784 -32.68 33.49 -49.67
CA GLU A 784 -32.36 34.05 -51.02
C GLU A 784 -31.15 34.96 -50.93
N LEU A 785 -30.02 34.51 -51.44
CA LEU A 785 -28.78 35.27 -51.46
C LEU A 785 -28.83 36.31 -52.59
N LYS A 786 -28.46 37.56 -52.30
CA LYS A 786 -28.46 38.66 -53.27
C LYS A 786 -27.17 38.62 -54.12
N ALA A 787 -27.27 38.11 -55.32
CA ALA A 787 -26.20 38.10 -56.27
C ALA A 787 -26.12 39.38 -57.08
N THR A 788 -24.95 39.97 -57.23
CA THR A 788 -24.68 41.14 -58.07
C THR A 788 -23.53 40.82 -59.04
N GLU A 789 -23.46 41.45 -60.17
CA GLU A 789 -22.33 41.33 -61.08
C GLU A 789 -21.32 42.46 -60.89
N LEU A 790 -20.05 42.07 -60.84
CA LEU A 790 -18.92 43.00 -60.75
C LEU A 790 -17.78 42.50 -61.63
N LYS A 791 -17.34 43.28 -62.58
CA LYS A 791 -16.22 43.03 -63.53
C LYS A 791 -16.26 41.60 -64.14
N GLY A 792 -17.48 41.15 -64.52
CA GLY A 792 -17.69 39.83 -65.14
C GLY A 792 -17.73 38.64 -64.21
N ALA A 793 -17.73 38.86 -62.91
CA ALA A 793 -17.91 37.79 -61.89
C ALA A 793 -19.16 38.06 -61.05
N THR A 794 -19.81 37.02 -60.62
CA THR A 794 -20.91 37.09 -59.65
C THR A 794 -20.35 37.32 -58.22
N VAL A 795 -20.87 38.32 -57.54
CA VAL A 795 -20.48 38.68 -56.21
C VAL A 795 -21.67 38.55 -55.27
N ILE A 796 -21.48 37.88 -54.15
CA ILE A 796 -22.46 37.75 -53.08
C ILE A 796 -21.75 38.10 -51.77
N VAL A 797 -22.23 39.21 -51.09
CA VAL A 797 -21.81 39.56 -49.77
C VAL A 797 -23.09 39.79 -48.95
N ASP A 798 -23.46 38.90 -48.12
CA ASP A 798 -24.78 38.97 -47.47
C ASP A 798 -24.76 38.45 -46.03
N GLU A 799 -25.73 38.87 -45.20
CA GLU A 799 -25.98 38.37 -43.87
C GLU A 799 -27.09 37.33 -43.91
N ILE A 800 -26.85 36.17 -43.26
CA ILE A 800 -27.82 35.08 -43.19
C ILE A 800 -28.26 34.87 -41.76
N GLU A 801 -29.54 34.63 -41.50
CA GLU A 801 -30.10 34.34 -40.20
C GLU A 801 -30.08 32.83 -39.89
N VAL A 802 -30.35 31.99 -40.89
CA VAL A 802 -30.54 30.56 -40.80
C VAL A 802 -29.86 29.82 -41.92
N GLY A 803 -29.40 28.64 -41.66
CA GLY A 803 -28.77 27.73 -42.64
C GLY A 803 -27.30 27.36 -42.32
N ASP A 804 -26.77 26.36 -43.01
CA ASP A 804 -25.33 26.05 -42.95
C ASP A 804 -24.58 26.96 -43.92
N ILE A 805 -23.79 27.86 -43.38
CA ILE A 805 -23.05 28.89 -44.16
C ILE A 805 -22.11 28.26 -45.18
N LYS A 806 -21.56 27.07 -44.92
CA LYS A 806 -20.68 26.35 -45.82
C LYS A 806 -21.47 25.74 -46.97
N GLU A 807 -22.62 25.11 -46.69
CA GLU A 807 -23.50 24.51 -47.66
C GLU A 807 -24.03 25.58 -48.63
N LEU A 808 -24.42 26.73 -48.12
CA LEU A 808 -24.88 27.87 -48.97
C LEU A 808 -23.78 28.40 -49.90
N ILE A 809 -22.52 28.45 -49.44
CA ILE A 809 -21.38 28.85 -50.25
C ILE A 809 -21.10 27.79 -51.32
N ASP A 810 -21.18 26.50 -51.01
CA ASP A 810 -20.94 25.43 -51.96
C ASP A 810 -22.08 25.37 -53.02
N GLU A 811 -23.34 25.57 -52.64
CA GLU A 811 -24.48 25.75 -53.57
C GLU A 811 -24.30 26.93 -54.49
N ALA A 812 -23.88 28.11 -53.98
CA ALA A 812 -23.64 29.29 -54.79
C ALA A 812 -22.47 29.08 -55.78
N LYS A 813 -21.39 28.39 -55.33
CA LYS A 813 -20.26 28.02 -56.20
C LYS A 813 -20.63 27.02 -57.32
N ASN A 814 -21.64 26.18 -57.06
CA ASN A 814 -22.19 25.25 -58.07
C ASN A 814 -23.13 25.98 -59.07
N LYS A 815 -23.85 27.00 -58.59
CA LYS A 815 -24.80 27.75 -59.41
C LYS A 815 -24.15 28.74 -60.37
N TYR A 816 -23.06 29.38 -59.93
CA TYR A 816 -22.37 30.44 -60.64
C TYR A 816 -20.95 29.97 -61.01
N PRO A 817 -20.55 30.04 -62.29
CA PRO A 817 -19.23 29.60 -62.69
C PRO A 817 -18.11 30.50 -62.17
N ASN A 818 -18.29 31.81 -62.20
CA ASN A 818 -17.30 32.80 -61.72
C ASN A 818 -17.90 33.52 -60.50
N ILE A 819 -17.49 33.17 -59.29
CA ILE A 819 -18.10 33.70 -58.04
C ILE A 819 -17.09 34.05 -56.95
N ALA A 820 -17.30 35.20 -56.31
CA ALA A 820 -16.74 35.53 -55.00
C ALA A 820 -17.91 35.74 -54.02
N ILE A 821 -17.98 34.90 -52.98
CA ILE A 821 -19.06 34.92 -52.00
C ILE A 821 -18.51 35.05 -50.59
N MET A 822 -19.08 35.94 -49.78
CA MET A 822 -18.86 36.03 -48.35
C MET A 822 -20.19 36.13 -47.62
N LEU A 823 -20.37 35.30 -46.62
CA LEU A 823 -21.58 35.28 -45.80
C LEU A 823 -21.23 35.53 -44.33
N PHE A 824 -22.11 36.31 -43.70
CA PHE A 824 -22.05 36.61 -42.28
C PHE A 824 -23.25 35.95 -41.58
N GLN A 825 -23.02 35.16 -40.55
CA GLN A 825 -24.09 34.58 -39.74
C GLN A 825 -23.97 35.03 -38.28
N LYS A 826 -24.99 35.70 -37.82
CA LYS A 826 -25.06 36.18 -36.42
C LYS A 826 -25.52 35.04 -35.50
N LYS A 827 -24.80 34.86 -34.40
CA LYS A 827 -25.14 33.91 -33.29
C LYS A 827 -25.03 34.62 -31.95
N GLY A 828 -26.09 35.35 -31.53
CA GLY A 828 -26.00 36.25 -30.38
C GLY A 828 -25.04 37.41 -30.67
N ASP A 829 -24.07 37.68 -29.82
CA ASP A 829 -23.05 38.73 -30.02
C ASP A 829 -21.87 38.26 -30.91
N LYS A 830 -21.82 36.97 -31.26
CA LYS A 830 -20.78 36.40 -32.12
C LYS A 830 -21.22 36.34 -33.55
N VAL A 831 -20.25 36.41 -34.48
CA VAL A 831 -20.49 36.32 -35.92
C VAL A 831 -19.63 35.19 -36.47
N MET A 832 -20.20 34.31 -37.23
CA MET A 832 -19.47 33.37 -38.06
C MET A 832 -19.40 33.96 -39.46
N ILE A 833 -18.19 33.98 -40.03
CA ILE A 833 -17.90 34.48 -41.35
C ILE A 833 -17.37 33.33 -42.17
N ALA A 834 -17.88 33.14 -43.37
CA ALA A 834 -17.24 32.26 -44.33
C ALA A 834 -17.26 32.89 -45.71
N CYS A 835 -16.23 32.58 -46.49
CA CYS A 835 -16.14 33.08 -47.86
C CYS A 835 -15.62 31.98 -48.78
N GLY A 836 -16.01 32.05 -50.01
CA GLY A 836 -15.60 31.17 -51.10
C GLY A 836 -15.36 31.89 -52.39
N SER A 837 -14.51 31.36 -53.22
CA SER A 837 -14.27 31.83 -54.57
C SER A 837 -14.10 30.69 -55.53
N LYS A 838 -14.52 30.90 -56.79
CA LYS A 838 -14.36 29.97 -57.88
C LYS A 838 -14.18 30.72 -59.18
N GLU A 839 -13.16 30.34 -59.95
CA GLU A 839 -12.80 30.91 -61.25
C GLU A 839 -12.68 32.44 -61.24
N THR A 840 -12.19 33.00 -60.16
CA THR A 840 -11.81 34.42 -59.98
C THR A 840 -10.38 34.54 -59.42
N ASN A 841 -9.76 35.71 -59.55
CA ASN A 841 -8.45 35.97 -58.99
C ASN A 841 -8.50 36.23 -57.45
N ILE A 842 -9.68 36.27 -56.85
CA ILE A 842 -9.89 36.46 -55.44
C ILE A 842 -9.57 35.20 -54.67
N LYS A 843 -8.63 35.27 -53.72
CA LYS A 843 -8.32 34.19 -52.79
C LYS A 843 -9.10 34.35 -51.49
N ALA A 844 -10.00 33.42 -51.19
CA ALA A 844 -10.86 33.45 -50.01
C ALA A 844 -10.07 33.62 -48.73
N GLY A 845 -8.89 32.96 -48.57
CA GLY A 845 -8.02 33.07 -47.40
C GLY A 845 -7.43 34.46 -47.16
N ASP A 846 -7.15 35.22 -48.22
CA ASP A 846 -6.63 36.58 -48.11
C ASP A 846 -7.80 37.58 -47.90
N TRP A 847 -8.92 37.38 -48.59
CA TRP A 847 -10.12 38.22 -48.43
C TRP A 847 -10.64 38.17 -46.96
N ILE A 848 -10.75 37.01 -46.36
CA ILE A 848 -11.27 36.88 -45.01
C ILE A 848 -10.32 37.46 -43.93
N LYS A 849 -9.01 37.45 -44.19
CA LYS A 849 -8.02 38.09 -43.27
C LYS A 849 -8.17 39.61 -43.18
N GLU A 850 -8.61 40.24 -44.24
CA GLU A 850 -8.88 41.70 -44.28
C GLU A 850 -10.20 42.04 -43.53
N ILE A 851 -11.16 41.13 -43.55
CA ILE A 851 -12.52 41.42 -43.06
C ILE A 851 -12.71 40.99 -41.62
N ALA A 852 -12.16 39.83 -41.21
CA ALA A 852 -12.37 39.27 -39.88
C ALA A 852 -11.91 40.21 -38.72
N PRO A 853 -10.82 41.00 -38.81
CA PRO A 853 -10.41 41.91 -37.75
C PRO A 853 -11.43 43.01 -37.43
N ILE A 854 -12.25 43.42 -38.42
CA ILE A 854 -13.31 44.47 -38.24
C ILE A 854 -14.35 43.99 -37.22
N LEU A 855 -14.63 42.69 -37.25
CA LEU A 855 -15.57 42.04 -36.34
C LEU A 855 -14.92 41.56 -35.03
N GLY A 856 -13.69 42.00 -34.74
CA GLY A 856 -12.95 41.61 -33.53
C GLY A 856 -12.56 40.12 -33.54
N GLY A 857 -12.35 39.56 -34.70
CA GLY A 857 -12.05 38.15 -34.90
C GLY A 857 -10.82 37.85 -35.74
N GLY A 858 -10.62 36.59 -36.06
CA GLY A 858 -9.56 36.15 -36.93
C GLY A 858 -9.91 34.76 -37.53
N GLY A 859 -9.29 34.46 -38.66
CA GLY A 859 -9.50 33.23 -39.35
C GLY A 859 -8.63 33.13 -40.58
N GLY A 860 -8.89 32.12 -41.43
CA GLY A 860 -8.17 31.88 -42.69
C GLY A 860 -8.69 30.66 -43.36
N GLY A 861 -8.03 30.24 -44.41
CA GLY A 861 -8.42 29.08 -45.18
C GLY A 861 -7.64 28.93 -46.48
N ARG A 862 -8.14 28.06 -47.33
CA ARG A 862 -7.61 27.82 -48.66
C ARG A 862 -8.02 28.94 -49.63
N PRO A 863 -7.39 29.05 -50.81
CA PRO A 863 -7.77 30.05 -51.79
C PRO A 863 -9.24 29.97 -52.24
N ASP A 864 -9.81 28.72 -52.22
CA ASP A 864 -11.18 28.44 -52.66
C ASP A 864 -12.24 28.54 -51.56
N PHE A 865 -11.85 28.51 -50.27
CA PHE A 865 -12.74 28.57 -49.13
C PHE A 865 -12.00 28.98 -47.85
N ALA A 866 -12.55 29.90 -47.10
CA ALA A 866 -12.01 30.32 -45.80
C ALA A 866 -13.14 30.66 -44.80
N GLN A 867 -12.83 30.56 -43.50
CA GLN A 867 -13.78 30.88 -42.44
C GLN A 867 -13.09 31.59 -41.27
N ALA A 868 -13.88 32.42 -40.56
CA ALA A 868 -13.44 33.17 -39.38
C ALA A 868 -14.57 33.31 -38.36
N GLY A 869 -14.20 33.62 -37.13
CA GLY A 869 -15.15 33.97 -36.08
C GLY A 869 -14.95 35.44 -35.68
N GLY A 870 -16.03 36.19 -35.50
CA GLY A 870 -16.05 37.55 -34.96
C GLY A 870 -16.73 37.62 -33.58
N LYS A 871 -16.40 38.66 -32.79
CA LYS A 871 -16.94 38.87 -31.44
C LYS A 871 -17.91 40.06 -31.38
N ASP A 872 -18.06 40.81 -32.46
CA ASP A 872 -18.87 42.03 -32.50
C ASP A 872 -19.81 42.02 -33.72
N ALA A 873 -21.05 41.56 -33.49
CA ALA A 873 -22.07 41.51 -34.52
C ALA A 873 -22.59 42.90 -34.95
N SER A 874 -22.36 43.98 -34.18
CA SER A 874 -22.82 45.31 -34.53
C SER A 874 -22.06 45.90 -35.73
N LYS A 875 -20.89 45.36 -36.07
CA LYS A 875 -20.01 45.75 -37.13
C LYS A 875 -20.17 44.97 -38.45
N ILE A 876 -21.20 44.13 -38.58
CA ILE A 876 -21.44 43.36 -39.83
C ILE A 876 -21.63 44.32 -41.01
N ALA A 877 -22.33 45.45 -40.86
CA ALA A 877 -22.52 46.42 -41.92
C ALA A 877 -21.18 47.00 -42.41
N GLU A 878 -20.30 47.41 -41.50
CA GLU A 878 -18.95 47.89 -41.78
C GLU A 878 -18.09 46.82 -42.48
N ALA A 879 -18.17 45.58 -42.02
CA ALA A 879 -17.47 44.45 -42.62
C ALA A 879 -17.98 44.12 -44.05
N THR A 880 -19.31 44.26 -44.29
CA THR A 880 -19.93 44.09 -45.57
C THR A 880 -19.44 45.12 -46.58
N GLU A 881 -19.45 46.41 -46.18
CA GLU A 881 -18.93 47.51 -47.04
C GLU A 881 -17.44 47.28 -47.37
N LYS A 882 -16.63 46.91 -46.40
CA LYS A 882 -15.21 46.63 -46.60
C LYS A 882 -14.99 45.41 -47.49
N ALA A 883 -15.82 44.38 -47.35
CA ALA A 883 -15.76 43.21 -48.20
C ALA A 883 -16.07 43.51 -49.68
N LEU A 884 -17.06 44.36 -49.91
CA LEU A 884 -17.38 44.84 -51.26
C LEU A 884 -16.28 45.78 -51.81
N ALA A 885 -15.72 46.68 -50.99
CA ALA A 885 -14.60 47.54 -51.37
C ALA A 885 -13.37 46.73 -51.79
N TYR A 886 -13.02 45.71 -51.00
CA TYR A 886 -11.94 44.77 -51.31
C TYR A 886 -12.11 44.11 -52.71
N LEU A 887 -13.34 43.70 -53.03
CA LEU A 887 -13.64 43.11 -54.33
C LEU A 887 -13.52 44.15 -55.45
N ASN A 888 -13.98 45.38 -55.24
CA ASN A 888 -13.84 46.45 -56.23
C ASN A 888 -12.37 46.76 -56.55
N GLU A 889 -11.49 46.73 -55.58
CA GLU A 889 -10.07 47.03 -55.71
C GLU A 889 -9.30 45.82 -56.35
N ASN A 890 -9.59 44.59 -55.94
CA ASN A 890 -8.75 43.42 -56.20
C ASN A 890 -9.30 42.49 -57.30
N LEU A 891 -10.59 42.57 -57.63
CA LEU A 891 -11.16 41.71 -58.68
C LEU A 891 -10.73 42.24 -60.09
N GLU A 892 -10.14 41.39 -60.85
CA GLU A 892 -9.73 41.68 -62.27
C GLU A 892 -10.89 41.48 -63.24
N GLU A 893 -10.94 42.23 -64.33
CA GLU A 893 -11.92 41.95 -65.42
C GLU A 893 -11.64 40.61 -66.10
N ASN A 894 -12.59 39.65 -65.98
CA ASN A 894 -12.54 38.44 -66.76
C ASN A 894 -12.73 38.74 -68.23
N LYS A 895 -11.66 38.57 -69.01
CA LYS A 895 -11.71 38.73 -70.48
C LYS A 895 -12.47 37.58 -71.13
#